data_79aeda1e4b8fd86ef291052e96574930
#
_entry.id   79aeda1e4b8fd86ef291052e96574930
#
_cell.length_a   1.000
_cell.length_b   1.000
_cell.length_c   1.000
_cell.angle_alpha   90.00
_cell.angle_beta   90.00
_cell.angle_gamma   90.00
#
_symmetry.space_group_name_H-M   'P 1'
#
loop_
_entity.id
_entity.type
_entity.pdbx_description
1 polymer ?
#
loop_
_entity_poly.entity_id
_entity_poly.type
_entity_poly.pdbx_seq_one_letter_code
_entity_poly.pdbx_strand_id
1 'polypeptide(L)'
;MKSIRRALLVIPAGILVCLSAAVSPSLSQGRISLNNQHVFLNGSNIAWVNFAADLGPNPIDTVAFRTVFDSIHAHGGNALRFWLHTTGASTPQFNAGGAVIGPGTNAIADLKRILDMAWQRRIGLLLTLWSFDMMNTANASLVTNRSQLMLTDTNYTRYYINNALIPMVNAVRSHPAIIAWEVFNEPEGMSNEFGWSTTYHVPMANIQTFTNLVAGAIHRTDSTARVTTGSWALTAETDVNGLAKGGDLQSRLSSLSLAEKSRIEEEFYARYQFRMTAEDLITKFAAGPNQNYYRDDRLIAAGGDAKGTLDFYTVHYYDWQSTPISPFVHPCSSWGLTKPLVIAEFFPEQTLALPYTALYDTLYAGGYAGALSWGWYSGASGHSQATLQANTLALTGELFSRYPDQIAPDPVPGRVYSFTATPSLIDSGQVSTLDWKTALGTIATLNGVSVGIRGSTPVTPPVTTPYRLIASGGIVDTTVVTVSVYPSGKIISFNASATNIGIGDPVTLRWNVSHSSAVSLNDSVVRRIDSILVHPPKTTTYRLIGAGSLRDTSAIVVTAVPQDQIDRARSRPVDVSSSSSTPGFTNAQSLVDGDTATQWGSAPLDGQWLICSLAQNFFVRKVVVRWGSNYATAWRLGLSPDYSTWTQVRSTSGGAGGTTVIDSINQNGAYVSLSLDARASNTSGFIIREFEVYGTPQTLSAGVPGTGMPDHYALLQNYPNPFNPSTTISFALPVRSRVTVSIYNLLGQRVAELVSGEMEAGFHAAVWHAGAASGVYFCRMEAAAAGAPGRQFQQTMKLIVLR
;
A
#
# COMPACT_ATOMS: atom_id res chain seq x y z
N MET A 1 -72.97 26.83 3.18
CA MET A 1 -72.59 28.23 2.92
C MET A 1 -71.11 28.35 3.18
N LYS A 2 -70.39 28.90 2.21
CA LYS A 2 -69.01 29.34 2.15
C LYS A 2 -67.93 28.29 2.12
N SER A 3 -67.52 28.10 0.87
CA SER A 3 -66.31 27.49 0.37
C SER A 3 -65.03 28.12 0.92
N ILE A 4 -64.05 27.30 1.27
CA ILE A 4 -62.63 27.74 1.38
C ILE A 4 -61.85 26.93 0.38
N ARG A 5 -61.34 27.64 -0.66
CA ARG A 5 -60.41 27.12 -1.67
C ARG A 5 -59.06 26.80 -1.03
N ARG A 6 -58.56 25.57 -1.26
CA ARG A 6 -57.15 25.21 -1.03
C ARG A 6 -56.30 25.79 -2.17
N ALA A 7 -55.38 26.66 -1.82
CA ALA A 7 -54.28 27.06 -2.66
C ALA A 7 -53.18 26.02 -2.54
N LEU A 8 -52.85 25.31 -3.64
CA LEU A 8 -51.64 24.52 -3.75
C LEU A 8 -50.45 25.48 -3.89
N LEU A 9 -49.58 25.53 -2.91
CA LEU A 9 -48.24 26.08 -3.05
C LEU A 9 -47.33 25.01 -3.68
N VAL A 10 -46.89 25.29 -4.89
CA VAL A 10 -45.82 24.53 -5.53
C VAL A 10 -44.51 25.01 -4.93
N ILE A 11 -43.84 24.14 -4.16
CA ILE A 11 -42.46 24.37 -3.68
C ILE A 11 -41.54 23.75 -4.73
N PRO A 12 -40.60 24.49 -5.31
CA PRO A 12 -39.61 23.89 -6.20
C PRO A 12 -38.64 23.03 -5.37
N ALA A 13 -38.38 21.83 -5.87
CA ALA A 13 -37.40 20.90 -5.29
C ALA A 13 -35.99 21.52 -5.34
N GLY A 14 -35.63 22.19 -4.25
CA GLY A 14 -34.26 22.58 -4.00
C GLY A 14 -33.42 21.32 -3.68
N ILE A 15 -32.32 21.16 -4.38
CA ILE A 15 -31.30 20.14 -4.18
C ILE A 15 -30.78 20.30 -2.75
N LEU A 16 -31.16 19.39 -1.86
CA LEU A 16 -30.55 19.24 -0.55
C LEU A 16 -29.17 18.60 -0.73
N VAL A 17 -28.16 19.41 -0.96
CA VAL A 17 -26.78 19.00 -0.78
C VAL A 17 -26.60 18.79 0.71
N CYS A 18 -26.67 17.55 1.17
CA CYS A 18 -26.14 17.18 2.46
C CYS A 18 -24.62 17.38 2.43
N LEU A 19 -24.19 18.61 2.73
CA LEU A 19 -22.89 18.82 3.34
C LEU A 19 -22.96 18.11 4.69
N SER A 20 -22.46 16.87 4.74
CA SER A 20 -21.96 16.30 5.96
C SER A 20 -20.82 17.22 6.39
N ALA A 21 -21.14 18.22 7.19
CA ALA A 21 -20.15 18.85 8.04
C ALA A 21 -19.59 17.70 8.89
N ALA A 22 -18.45 17.18 8.49
CA ALA A 22 -17.62 16.41 9.39
C ALA A 22 -17.39 17.34 10.58
N VAL A 23 -18.11 17.09 11.67
CA VAL A 23 -17.81 17.67 12.96
C VAL A 23 -16.41 17.16 13.26
N SER A 24 -15.42 18.02 13.02
CA SER A 24 -14.06 17.78 13.50
C SER A 24 -14.21 17.60 15.00
N PRO A 25 -13.94 16.41 15.57
CA PRO A 25 -13.90 16.28 17.01
C PRO A 25 -12.94 17.35 17.51
N SER A 26 -13.21 17.94 18.67
CA SER A 26 -12.34 18.96 19.24
C SER A 26 -10.93 18.37 19.35
N LEU A 27 -10.07 18.70 18.39
CA LEU A 27 -8.75 18.11 18.18
C LEU A 27 -7.82 18.22 19.39
N SER A 28 -8.20 19.06 20.39
CA SER A 28 -7.42 19.30 21.63
C SER A 28 -7.46 18.15 22.62
N GLN A 29 -8.50 17.32 22.69
CA GLN A 29 -8.61 16.26 23.69
C GLN A 29 -7.80 14.99 23.37
N GLY A 30 -7.39 14.79 22.12
CA GLY A 30 -6.69 13.61 21.64
C GLY A 30 -5.23 13.85 21.21
N ARG A 31 -4.59 14.94 21.60
CA ARG A 31 -3.20 15.26 21.20
C ARG A 31 -2.27 15.40 22.39
N ILE A 32 -1.00 15.10 22.18
CA ILE A 32 0.07 15.32 23.17
C ILE A 32 0.55 16.76 23.03
N SER A 33 0.71 17.45 24.17
CA SER A 33 1.34 18.76 24.14
C SER A 33 2.86 18.62 24.12
N LEU A 34 3.49 19.14 23.09
CA LEU A 34 4.94 19.27 22.97
C LEU A 34 5.26 20.74 22.72
N ASN A 35 6.09 21.34 23.59
CA ASN A 35 6.40 22.77 23.50
C ASN A 35 5.17 23.70 23.48
N ASN A 36 4.18 23.44 24.33
CA ASN A 36 2.91 24.15 24.37
C ASN A 36 2.05 24.05 23.11
N GLN A 37 2.35 23.11 22.22
CA GLN A 37 1.55 22.82 21.04
C GLN A 37 0.96 21.43 21.13
N HIS A 38 -0.28 21.29 20.71
CA HIS A 38 -0.95 19.99 20.62
C HIS A 38 -0.59 19.33 19.28
N VAL A 39 0.27 18.31 19.35
CA VAL A 39 0.76 17.58 18.18
C VAL A 39 0.31 16.13 18.18
N PHE A 40 0.24 15.54 16.99
CA PHE A 40 0.20 14.10 16.80
C PHE A 40 1.66 13.58 16.78
N LEU A 41 1.99 12.60 17.62
CA LEU A 41 3.31 12.00 17.61
C LEU A 41 3.49 11.15 16.36
N ASN A 42 4.36 11.59 15.48
CA ASN A 42 4.60 11.01 14.15
C ASN A 42 6.03 10.49 14.09
N GLY A 43 6.24 9.17 14.16
CA GLY A 43 7.61 8.67 14.19
C GLY A 43 7.75 7.17 14.38
N SER A 44 8.78 6.76 15.14
CA SER A 44 9.18 5.36 15.26
C SER A 44 9.80 5.06 16.62
N ASN A 45 10.12 3.78 16.85
CA ASN A 45 10.97 3.33 17.92
C ASN A 45 12.42 3.26 17.43
N ILE A 46 13.32 4.05 18.04
CA ILE A 46 14.75 3.78 17.96
C ILE A 46 15.10 2.63 18.91
N ALA A 47 14.31 2.48 19.98
CA ALA A 47 14.48 1.58 21.11
C ALA A 47 15.91 1.62 21.66
N TRP A 48 16.87 1.13 20.91
CA TRP A 48 18.30 1.16 21.22
C TRP A 48 19.13 1.26 19.94
N VAL A 49 20.37 1.74 20.05
CA VAL A 49 21.45 1.51 19.11
C VAL A 49 22.24 0.27 19.56
N ASN A 50 22.54 0.22 20.89
CA ASN A 50 23.17 -0.92 21.55
C ASN A 50 22.24 -1.41 22.67
N PHE A 51 21.63 -2.58 22.51
CA PHE A 51 20.62 -3.11 23.44
C PHE A 51 21.08 -2.99 24.91
N ALA A 52 20.29 -2.29 25.74
CA ALA A 52 20.50 -2.06 27.15
C ALA A 52 21.87 -1.41 27.54
N ALA A 53 22.58 -0.79 26.55
CA ALA A 53 23.94 -0.29 26.78
C ALA A 53 24.21 1.08 26.10
N ASP A 54 23.16 1.79 25.66
CA ASP A 54 23.29 3.12 25.08
C ASP A 54 23.59 4.23 26.10
N LEU A 55 23.23 4.00 27.37
CA LEU A 55 23.64 4.83 28.51
C LEU A 55 24.59 4.05 29.38
N GLY A 56 25.67 4.68 29.82
CA GLY A 56 26.52 4.05 30.83
C GLY A 56 28.01 4.14 30.54
N PRO A 57 28.79 3.08 30.83
CA PRO A 57 30.25 3.14 30.80
C PRO A 57 30.81 3.23 29.35
N ASN A 58 30.09 2.79 28.36
CA ASN A 58 30.53 2.84 26.97
C ASN A 58 30.17 4.20 26.32
N PRO A 59 30.99 4.71 25.39
CA PRO A 59 30.62 5.92 24.64
C PRO A 59 29.35 5.69 23.81
N ILE A 60 28.48 6.70 23.79
CA ILE A 60 27.29 6.66 22.91
C ILE A 60 27.70 6.76 21.43
N ASP A 61 27.01 6.00 20.57
CA ASP A 61 27.19 6.11 19.13
C ASP A 61 26.43 7.34 18.58
N THR A 62 27.09 8.49 18.64
CA THR A 62 26.51 9.76 18.18
C THR A 62 26.26 9.81 16.66
N VAL A 63 26.90 8.94 15.87
CA VAL A 63 26.70 8.88 14.43
C VAL A 63 25.39 8.15 14.16
N ALA A 64 25.17 7.01 14.77
CA ALA A 64 23.93 6.25 14.64
C ALA A 64 22.72 7.09 15.08
N PHE A 65 22.75 7.71 16.27
CA PHE A 65 21.68 8.58 16.74
C PHE A 65 21.38 9.74 15.80
N ARG A 66 22.39 10.45 15.31
CA ARG A 66 22.19 11.54 14.34
C ARG A 66 21.56 11.05 13.07
N THR A 67 22.00 9.92 12.52
CA THR A 67 21.46 9.34 11.30
C THR A 67 19.96 9.09 11.42
N VAL A 68 19.51 8.55 12.55
CA VAL A 68 18.06 8.34 12.78
C VAL A 68 17.34 9.67 12.88
N PHE A 69 17.83 10.59 13.71
CA PHE A 69 17.18 11.89 13.91
C PHE A 69 17.11 12.69 12.60
N ASP A 70 18.17 12.69 11.80
CA ASP A 70 18.20 13.35 10.49
C ASP A 70 17.20 12.70 9.52
N SER A 71 17.11 11.37 9.50
CA SER A 71 16.20 10.63 8.62
C SER A 71 14.73 10.90 8.97
N ILE A 72 14.37 10.80 10.23
CA ILE A 72 13.00 11.05 10.72
C ILE A 72 12.61 12.52 10.51
N HIS A 73 13.49 13.45 10.84
CA HIS A 73 13.26 14.89 10.62
C HIS A 73 13.04 15.22 9.13
N ALA A 74 13.89 14.70 8.25
CA ALA A 74 13.81 14.95 6.81
C ALA A 74 12.48 14.47 6.19
N HIS A 75 11.84 13.49 6.82
CA HIS A 75 10.54 12.95 6.42
C HIS A 75 9.37 13.49 7.27
N GLY A 76 9.57 14.57 8.00
CA GLY A 76 8.50 15.24 8.76
C GLY A 76 8.06 14.52 10.02
N GLY A 77 8.85 13.56 10.52
CA GLY A 77 8.62 12.98 11.84
C GLY A 77 9.00 13.93 12.97
N ASN A 78 8.33 13.82 14.12
CA ASN A 78 8.52 14.69 15.29
C ASN A 78 8.80 13.93 16.57
N ALA A 79 8.72 12.60 16.59
CA ALA A 79 8.79 11.80 17.79
C ALA A 79 9.57 10.49 17.56
N LEU A 80 10.31 10.09 18.60
CA LEU A 80 10.94 8.77 18.68
C LEU A 80 10.81 8.23 20.11
N ARG A 81 10.69 6.91 20.25
CA ARG A 81 10.69 6.21 21.52
C ARG A 81 12.06 5.57 21.74
N PHE A 82 12.65 5.80 22.92
CA PHE A 82 14.01 5.42 23.27
C PHE A 82 14.10 4.82 24.68
N TRP A 83 14.82 3.70 24.84
CA TRP A 83 14.89 2.95 26.08
C TRP A 83 16.17 3.25 26.84
N LEU A 84 16.06 3.44 28.18
CA LEU A 84 17.16 3.86 29.04
C LEU A 84 17.80 2.67 29.75
N HIS A 85 17.17 2.14 30.79
CA HIS A 85 17.74 1.08 31.61
C HIS A 85 17.54 -0.31 31.04
N THR A 86 16.38 -0.54 30.40
CA THR A 86 15.98 -1.79 29.72
C THR A 86 16.02 -3.00 30.69
N THR A 87 17.14 -3.73 30.76
CA THR A 87 17.34 -4.88 31.64
C THR A 87 17.89 -4.50 33.02
N GLY A 88 18.45 -3.31 33.17
CA GLY A 88 19.21 -2.89 34.32
C GLY A 88 20.65 -3.42 34.36
N ALA A 89 21.18 -3.98 33.27
CA ALA A 89 22.52 -4.54 33.21
C ALA A 89 23.62 -3.45 33.24
N SER A 90 23.43 -2.37 32.46
CA SER A 90 24.41 -1.27 32.33
C SER A 90 24.09 -0.08 33.24
N THR A 91 22.84 0.26 33.39
CA THR A 91 22.31 1.33 34.22
C THR A 91 20.98 0.89 34.85
N PRO A 92 20.62 1.39 36.06
CA PRO A 92 21.38 2.23 36.97
C PRO A 92 22.50 1.44 37.72
N GLN A 93 23.29 2.13 38.52
CA GLN A 93 24.34 1.50 39.33
C GLN A 93 23.75 0.85 40.60
N PHE A 94 24.11 -0.41 40.84
CA PHE A 94 23.68 -1.18 42.02
C PHE A 94 24.85 -1.50 42.93
N ASN A 95 24.58 -1.61 44.22
CA ASN A 95 25.50 -2.21 45.19
C ASN A 95 25.38 -3.76 45.24
N ALA A 96 26.23 -4.42 46.01
CA ALA A 96 26.22 -5.87 46.16
C ALA A 96 24.89 -6.44 46.74
N GLY A 97 24.16 -5.64 47.52
CA GLY A 97 22.85 -6.00 48.09
C GLY A 97 21.67 -5.75 47.16
N GLY A 98 21.90 -5.32 45.89
CA GLY A 98 20.85 -5.07 44.92
C GLY A 98 20.15 -3.71 45.03
N ALA A 99 20.60 -2.84 45.95
CA ALA A 99 20.06 -1.48 46.04
C ALA A 99 20.71 -0.55 45.00
N VAL A 100 19.92 0.30 44.38
CA VAL A 100 20.42 1.33 43.44
C VAL A 100 21.15 2.42 44.23
N ILE A 101 22.39 2.75 43.80
CA ILE A 101 23.26 3.73 44.46
C ILE A 101 23.57 4.95 43.59
N GLY A 102 23.15 4.94 42.29
CA GLY A 102 23.36 6.06 41.39
C GLY A 102 22.77 5.78 39.99
N PRO A 103 22.70 6.79 39.11
CA PRO A 103 22.18 6.62 37.78
C PRO A 103 23.07 5.78 36.86
N GLY A 104 24.31 5.53 37.26
CA GLY A 104 25.33 4.89 36.42
C GLY A 104 26.35 5.88 35.85
N THR A 105 27.56 5.36 35.58
CA THR A 105 28.63 6.14 34.97
C THR A 105 28.16 6.74 33.65
N ASN A 106 28.41 8.02 33.45
CA ASN A 106 28.01 8.80 32.22
C ASN A 106 26.52 8.88 31.93
N ALA A 107 25.64 8.13 32.56
CA ALA A 107 24.23 8.01 32.18
C ALA A 107 23.51 9.37 31.98
N ILE A 108 23.72 10.31 32.89
CA ILE A 108 23.14 11.67 32.80
C ILE A 108 23.78 12.47 31.67
N ALA A 109 25.08 12.37 31.43
CA ALA A 109 25.77 13.09 30.37
C ALA A 109 25.35 12.58 29.01
N ASP A 110 25.24 11.26 28.89
CA ASP A 110 24.77 10.59 27.67
C ASP A 110 23.31 10.97 27.35
N LEU A 111 22.43 10.92 28.33
CA LEU A 111 21.03 11.32 28.19
C LEU A 111 20.91 12.77 27.71
N LYS A 112 21.63 13.72 28.31
CA LYS A 112 21.66 15.12 27.87
C LYS A 112 22.09 15.23 26.41
N ARG A 113 23.15 14.55 26.06
CA ARG A 113 23.71 14.60 24.70
C ARG A 113 22.73 14.05 23.65
N ILE A 114 22.02 12.96 23.96
CA ILE A 114 20.99 12.39 23.08
C ILE A 114 19.81 13.38 22.93
N LEU A 115 19.35 13.97 24.02
CA LEU A 115 18.26 14.96 24.03
C LEU A 115 18.63 16.20 23.22
N ASP A 116 19.85 16.73 23.40
CA ASP A 116 20.35 17.88 22.64
C ASP A 116 20.38 17.61 21.13
N MET A 117 20.89 16.42 20.73
CA MET A 117 20.95 16.01 19.33
C MET A 117 19.55 15.85 18.72
N ALA A 118 18.60 15.30 19.48
CA ALA A 118 17.22 15.16 19.05
C ALA A 118 16.54 16.53 18.86
N TRP A 119 16.70 17.43 19.84
CA TRP A 119 16.08 18.77 19.76
C TRP A 119 16.64 19.68 18.67
N GLN A 120 17.92 19.57 18.38
CA GLN A 120 18.51 20.24 17.22
C GLN A 120 17.76 19.94 15.92
N ARG A 121 17.06 18.80 15.88
CA ARG A 121 16.25 18.33 14.75
C ARG A 121 14.74 18.38 15.02
N ARG A 122 14.36 19.02 16.14
CA ARG A 122 12.94 19.10 16.56
C ARG A 122 12.25 17.74 16.73
N ILE A 123 13.01 16.76 17.15
CA ILE A 123 12.50 15.43 17.52
C ILE A 123 12.29 15.40 19.03
N GLY A 124 11.08 15.02 19.44
CA GLY A 124 10.78 14.68 20.82
C GLY A 124 11.10 13.22 21.12
N LEU A 125 11.51 12.94 22.35
CA LEU A 125 11.80 11.58 22.80
C LEU A 125 10.80 11.14 23.89
N LEU A 126 10.19 9.99 23.70
CA LEU A 126 9.50 9.22 24.70
C LEU A 126 10.53 8.32 25.38
N LEU A 127 10.83 8.60 26.65
CA LEU A 127 11.95 7.99 27.38
C LEU A 127 11.47 6.81 28.20
N THR A 128 11.65 5.59 27.72
CA THR A 128 11.26 4.35 28.40
C THR A 128 12.32 3.95 29.43
N LEU A 129 11.95 3.93 30.70
CA LEU A 129 12.90 3.63 31.78
C LEU A 129 13.26 2.14 31.82
N TRP A 130 12.29 1.27 31.88
CA TRP A 130 12.47 -0.17 32.08
C TRP A 130 11.73 -0.98 31.02
N SER A 131 12.09 -2.25 30.86
CA SER A 131 11.37 -3.20 30.01
C SER A 131 11.07 -4.48 30.79
N PHE A 132 10.07 -5.27 30.37
CA PHE A 132 9.90 -6.63 30.90
C PHE A 132 11.19 -7.43 30.86
N ASP A 133 12.14 -7.07 30.01
CA ASP A 133 13.47 -7.70 29.91
C ASP A 133 14.26 -7.67 31.23
N MET A 134 13.94 -6.76 32.16
CA MET A 134 14.56 -6.75 33.49
C MET A 134 14.28 -8.03 34.26
N MET A 135 13.22 -8.75 33.93
CA MET A 135 12.80 -10.01 34.56
C MET A 135 12.99 -11.22 33.63
N ASN A 136 13.68 -11.06 32.50
CA ASN A 136 13.90 -12.15 31.54
C ASN A 136 14.75 -13.27 32.18
N THR A 137 14.31 -14.53 32.04
CA THR A 137 14.96 -15.72 32.60
C THR A 137 16.34 -16.00 32.00
N ALA A 138 16.64 -15.45 30.82
CA ALA A 138 17.96 -15.53 30.19
C ALA A 138 19.00 -14.58 30.79
N ASN A 139 18.59 -13.60 31.61
CA ASN A 139 19.51 -12.71 32.29
C ASN A 139 20.27 -13.46 33.39
N ALA A 140 21.47 -12.94 33.74
CA ALA A 140 22.17 -13.42 34.89
C ALA A 140 21.31 -13.27 36.18
N SER A 141 21.35 -14.26 37.08
CA SER A 141 20.54 -14.29 38.32
C SER A 141 20.68 -13.01 39.15
N LEU A 142 21.87 -12.40 39.17
CA LEU A 142 22.09 -11.12 39.85
C LEU A 142 21.18 -10.01 39.30
N VAL A 143 20.98 -9.96 37.98
CA VAL A 143 20.15 -8.94 37.32
C VAL A 143 18.67 -9.16 37.67
N THR A 144 18.18 -10.39 37.54
CA THR A 144 16.78 -10.71 37.82
C THR A 144 16.44 -10.58 39.29
N ASN A 145 17.32 -11.02 40.20
CA ASN A 145 17.10 -10.91 41.65
C ASN A 145 16.97 -9.45 42.12
N ARG A 146 17.87 -8.56 41.70
CA ARG A 146 17.78 -7.13 42.04
C ARG A 146 16.58 -6.43 41.42
N SER A 147 16.21 -6.82 40.21
CA SER A 147 15.01 -6.35 39.55
C SER A 147 13.75 -6.78 40.30
N GLN A 148 13.68 -8.05 40.73
CA GLN A 148 12.60 -8.56 41.55
C GLN A 148 12.49 -7.83 42.88
N LEU A 149 13.60 -7.60 43.58
CA LEU A 149 13.62 -6.81 44.81
C LEU A 149 13.08 -5.41 44.59
N MET A 150 13.48 -4.77 43.49
CA MET A 150 13.04 -3.41 43.17
C MET A 150 11.53 -3.35 42.89
N LEU A 151 10.93 -4.40 42.36
CA LEU A 151 9.49 -4.48 42.12
C LEU A 151 8.67 -4.90 43.35
N THR A 152 9.22 -5.73 44.23
CA THR A 152 8.49 -6.35 45.34
C THR A 152 8.71 -5.67 46.70
N ASP A 153 9.81 -4.92 46.89
CA ASP A 153 10.11 -4.19 48.10
C ASP A 153 10.19 -2.68 47.82
N THR A 154 9.27 -1.91 48.37
CA THR A 154 9.20 -0.46 48.16
C THR A 154 10.41 0.31 48.65
N ASN A 155 11.26 -0.27 49.55
CA ASN A 155 12.53 0.36 49.93
C ASN A 155 13.50 0.32 48.74
N TYR A 156 13.57 -0.79 48.00
CA TYR A 156 14.40 -0.90 46.80
C TYR A 156 13.86 -0.01 45.68
N THR A 157 12.54 0.11 45.53
CA THR A 157 11.92 1.11 44.66
C THR A 157 12.37 2.52 45.02
N ARG A 158 12.37 2.87 46.32
CA ARG A 158 12.80 4.20 46.79
C ARG A 158 14.30 4.42 46.58
N TYR A 159 15.15 3.38 46.71
CA TYR A 159 16.56 3.51 46.36
C TYR A 159 16.73 3.88 44.89
N TYR A 160 16.01 3.24 44.00
CA TYR A 160 16.01 3.62 42.59
C TYR A 160 15.54 5.07 42.38
N ILE A 161 14.41 5.42 42.96
CA ILE A 161 13.83 6.77 42.82
C ILE A 161 14.82 7.84 43.33
N ASN A 162 15.34 7.68 44.53
CA ASN A 162 16.14 8.73 45.16
C ASN A 162 17.56 8.82 44.59
N ASN A 163 18.17 7.70 44.25
CA ASN A 163 19.57 7.64 43.86
C ASN A 163 19.82 7.70 42.36
N ALA A 164 18.84 7.33 41.52
CA ALA A 164 18.99 7.36 40.07
C ALA A 164 17.94 8.26 39.38
N LEU A 165 16.64 7.98 39.56
CA LEU A 165 15.57 8.64 38.84
C LEU A 165 15.51 10.17 39.07
N ILE A 166 15.41 10.60 40.33
CA ILE A 166 15.38 12.03 40.71
C ILE A 166 16.61 12.78 40.18
N PRO A 167 17.85 12.28 40.38
CA PRO A 167 19.03 12.90 39.74
C PRO A 167 18.95 13.02 38.23
N MET A 168 18.45 11.99 37.53
CA MET A 168 18.28 12.03 36.08
C MET A 168 17.20 13.06 35.64
N VAL A 169 16.02 13.03 36.25
CA VAL A 169 14.93 13.97 35.96
C VAL A 169 15.37 15.41 36.21
N ASN A 170 16.00 15.69 37.37
CA ASN A 170 16.52 17.02 37.69
C ASN A 170 17.55 17.51 36.67
N ALA A 171 18.43 16.62 36.22
CA ALA A 171 19.50 16.96 35.31
C ALA A 171 19.01 17.37 33.89
N VAL A 172 17.82 16.89 33.47
CA VAL A 172 17.22 17.19 32.16
C VAL A 172 15.86 17.89 32.26
N ARG A 173 15.57 18.43 33.45
CA ARG A 173 14.28 19.10 33.75
C ARG A 173 13.92 20.11 32.69
N SER A 174 12.67 20.06 32.28
CA SER A 174 12.10 20.94 31.25
C SER A 174 12.86 20.97 29.91
N HIS A 175 13.65 19.91 29.59
CA HIS A 175 14.30 19.84 28.29
C HIS A 175 13.26 19.68 27.18
N PRO A 176 13.27 20.53 26.12
CA PRO A 176 12.20 20.59 25.14
C PRO A 176 12.08 19.32 24.28
N ALA A 177 13.10 18.48 24.22
CA ALA A 177 13.03 17.19 23.53
C ALA A 177 12.30 16.10 24.33
N ILE A 178 11.93 16.32 25.59
CA ILE A 178 11.25 15.28 26.37
C ILE A 178 9.74 15.36 26.10
N ILE A 179 9.18 14.31 25.48
CA ILE A 179 7.74 14.12 25.34
C ILE A 179 7.17 13.68 26.69
N ALA A 180 7.70 12.58 27.21
CA ALA A 180 7.31 12.00 28.49
C ALA A 180 8.36 10.97 28.97
N TRP A 181 8.24 10.62 30.25
CA TRP A 181 8.90 9.47 30.85
C TRP A 181 7.93 8.28 30.79
N GLU A 182 8.34 7.19 30.19
CA GLU A 182 7.57 5.96 30.15
C GLU A 182 8.17 4.98 31.15
N VAL A 183 7.37 4.55 32.14
CA VAL A 183 7.88 3.76 33.25
C VAL A 183 8.35 2.39 32.78
N PHE A 184 7.55 1.73 31.96
CA PHE A 184 7.86 0.40 31.45
C PHE A 184 7.56 0.24 29.98
N ASN A 185 8.29 -0.66 29.34
CA ASN A 185 7.92 -1.36 28.12
C ASN A 185 7.30 -2.72 28.49
N GLU A 186 6.06 -2.94 28.12
CA GLU A 186 5.33 -4.22 28.19
C GLU A 186 5.38 -4.92 29.57
N PRO A 187 5.04 -4.21 30.67
CA PRO A 187 5.20 -4.76 32.02
C PRO A 187 4.29 -5.96 32.30
N GLU A 188 3.22 -6.14 31.54
CA GLU A 188 2.31 -7.28 31.66
C GLU A 188 3.03 -8.61 31.47
N GLY A 189 4.10 -8.63 30.62
CA GLY A 189 4.89 -9.83 30.38
C GLY A 189 5.57 -10.40 31.63
N MET A 190 5.85 -9.55 32.64
CA MET A 190 6.42 -9.96 33.91
C MET A 190 5.38 -10.02 35.05
N SER A 191 4.07 -10.05 34.71
CA SER A 191 3.01 -10.15 35.71
C SER A 191 2.50 -11.58 35.88
N ASN A 192 1.96 -11.90 37.06
CA ASN A 192 1.27 -13.18 37.29
C ASN A 192 -0.01 -13.31 36.45
N GLU A 193 -0.65 -12.18 36.12
CA GLU A 193 -1.94 -12.11 35.44
C GLU A 193 -1.83 -12.41 33.96
N PHE A 194 -0.73 -12.00 33.31
CA PHE A 194 -0.50 -12.21 31.88
C PHE A 194 0.57 -13.28 31.59
N GLY A 195 1.62 -13.35 32.41
CA GLY A 195 2.62 -14.42 32.52
C GLY A 195 3.27 -14.90 31.21
N TRP A 196 4.41 -14.33 30.83
CA TRP A 196 5.20 -14.87 29.73
C TRP A 196 6.19 -15.92 30.22
N SER A 197 6.34 -17.03 29.46
CA SER A 197 7.23 -18.13 29.86
C SER A 197 8.71 -17.75 29.90
N THR A 198 9.09 -16.61 29.31
CA THR A 198 10.47 -16.12 29.23
C THR A 198 10.84 -15.16 30.38
N THR A 199 9.91 -14.89 31.30
CA THR A 199 10.10 -13.93 32.39
C THR A 199 9.80 -14.54 33.75
N TYR A 200 10.45 -14.04 34.83
CA TYR A 200 9.97 -14.20 36.19
C TYR A 200 8.79 -13.28 36.44
N HIS A 201 7.86 -13.68 37.30
CA HIS A 201 6.61 -12.97 37.48
C HIS A 201 6.46 -12.38 38.87
N VAL A 202 5.78 -11.25 38.93
CA VAL A 202 5.29 -10.60 40.16
C VAL A 202 3.80 -10.29 40.02
N PRO A 203 3.03 -10.15 41.09
CA PRO A 203 1.65 -9.65 41.01
C PRO A 203 1.57 -8.31 40.28
N MET A 204 0.56 -8.11 39.46
CA MET A 204 0.33 -6.82 38.75
C MET A 204 0.28 -5.63 39.75
N ALA A 205 -0.20 -5.87 40.97
CA ALA A 205 -0.21 -4.85 42.02
C ALA A 205 1.18 -4.30 42.34
N ASN A 206 2.24 -5.12 42.25
CA ASN A 206 3.63 -4.66 42.44
C ASN A 206 4.06 -3.73 41.27
N ILE A 207 3.69 -4.06 40.03
CA ILE A 207 3.94 -3.23 38.87
C ILE A 207 3.21 -1.90 38.99
N GLN A 208 1.94 -1.92 39.43
CA GLN A 208 1.15 -0.71 39.68
C GLN A 208 1.77 0.14 40.81
N THR A 209 2.23 -0.50 41.91
CA THR A 209 2.92 0.21 43.01
C THR A 209 4.18 0.90 42.50
N PHE A 210 5.01 0.19 41.74
CA PHE A 210 6.24 0.77 41.19
C PHE A 210 5.90 1.92 40.24
N THR A 211 4.95 1.73 39.34
CA THR A 211 4.51 2.76 38.38
C THR A 211 4.02 4.01 39.12
N ASN A 212 3.17 3.85 40.13
CA ASN A 212 2.64 4.95 40.93
C ASN A 212 3.77 5.73 41.62
N LEU A 213 4.69 5.02 42.36
CA LEU A 213 5.78 5.68 43.08
C LEU A 213 6.75 6.42 42.16
N VAL A 214 7.09 5.82 41.02
CA VAL A 214 7.96 6.41 39.96
C VAL A 214 7.30 7.64 39.34
N ALA A 215 6.05 7.53 38.88
CA ALA A 215 5.30 8.65 38.33
C ALA A 215 5.17 9.80 39.32
N GLY A 216 4.79 9.52 40.55
CA GLY A 216 4.70 10.52 41.60
C GLY A 216 6.03 11.22 41.91
N ALA A 217 7.15 10.49 41.88
CA ALA A 217 8.47 11.07 42.03
C ALA A 217 8.84 11.99 40.85
N ILE A 218 8.56 11.60 39.63
CA ILE A 218 8.79 12.43 38.44
C ILE A 218 7.98 13.74 38.52
N HIS A 219 6.68 13.68 38.79
CA HIS A 219 5.81 14.86 38.90
C HIS A 219 6.19 15.81 40.07
N ARG A 220 6.75 15.29 41.14
CA ARG A 220 7.28 16.14 42.21
C ARG A 220 8.59 16.80 41.84
N THR A 221 9.42 16.11 41.07
CA THR A 221 10.75 16.59 40.69
C THR A 221 10.63 17.60 39.54
N ASP A 222 9.78 17.34 38.59
CA ASP A 222 9.45 18.24 37.46
C ASP A 222 7.93 18.26 37.22
N SER A 223 7.28 19.34 37.68
CA SER A 223 5.82 19.49 37.57
C SER A 223 5.33 19.68 36.13
N THR A 224 6.25 19.86 35.19
CA THR A 224 5.93 19.97 33.74
C THR A 224 6.15 18.66 32.97
N ALA A 225 6.81 17.71 33.61
CA ALA A 225 7.04 16.38 33.03
C ALA A 225 5.73 15.61 32.88
N ARG A 226 5.65 14.81 31.84
CA ARG A 226 4.57 13.85 31.61
C ARG A 226 5.07 12.46 31.85
N VAL A 227 4.16 11.59 32.29
CA VAL A 227 4.44 10.19 32.57
C VAL A 227 3.42 9.29 31.86
N THR A 228 3.91 8.17 31.33
CA THR A 228 3.09 7.10 30.74
C THR A 228 3.71 5.72 31.07
N THR A 229 3.10 4.65 30.59
CA THR A 229 3.64 3.29 30.62
C THR A 229 3.24 2.55 29.35
N GLY A 230 4.17 1.83 28.72
CA GLY A 230 3.98 1.12 27.46
C GLY A 230 3.31 -0.23 27.69
N SER A 231 2.00 -0.29 27.60
CA SER A 231 1.23 -1.51 27.77
C SER A 231 1.37 -2.44 26.57
N TRP A 232 1.44 -3.74 26.86
CA TRP A 232 1.51 -4.78 25.81
C TRP A 232 0.25 -4.84 24.94
N ALA A 233 -0.92 -4.59 25.51
CA ALA A 233 -2.19 -4.70 24.80
C ALA A 233 -3.27 -3.81 25.41
N LEU A 234 -4.19 -3.39 24.57
CA LEU A 234 -5.38 -2.61 24.98
C LEU A 234 -6.22 -3.29 26.06
N THR A 235 -6.20 -4.62 26.15
CA THR A 235 -6.87 -5.39 27.20
C THR A 235 -6.41 -5.06 28.62
N ALA A 236 -5.19 -4.53 28.77
CA ALA A 236 -4.64 -4.09 30.05
C ALA A 236 -4.89 -2.58 30.34
N GLU A 237 -5.38 -1.83 29.37
CA GLU A 237 -5.63 -0.37 29.47
C GLU A 237 -7.09 0.06 29.37
N THR A 238 -8.04 -0.84 29.06
CA THR A 238 -9.46 -0.48 28.96
C THR A 238 -10.32 -1.30 29.91
N ASP A 239 -11.38 -0.68 30.45
CA ASP A 239 -12.46 -1.36 31.17
C ASP A 239 -13.65 -1.70 30.24
N VAL A 240 -13.57 -1.35 28.97
CA VAL A 240 -14.61 -1.65 27.99
C VAL A 240 -14.52 -3.12 27.58
N ASN A 241 -15.59 -3.87 27.84
CA ASN A 241 -15.73 -5.26 27.47
C ASN A 241 -16.66 -5.42 26.24
N GLY A 242 -16.52 -6.54 25.50
CA GLY A 242 -17.41 -6.87 24.40
C GLY A 242 -17.04 -6.29 23.03
N LEU A 243 -15.88 -5.67 22.89
CA LEU A 243 -15.32 -5.29 21.58
C LEU A 243 -14.98 -6.53 20.75
N ALA A 244 -14.56 -7.62 21.44
CA ALA A 244 -14.39 -8.93 20.83
C ALA A 244 -15.59 -9.83 21.20
N LYS A 245 -16.57 -9.96 20.31
CA LYS A 245 -17.64 -10.94 20.48
C LYS A 245 -17.14 -12.31 20.02
N GLY A 246 -17.40 -13.38 20.79
CA GLY A 246 -16.92 -14.73 20.51
C GLY A 246 -17.24 -15.25 19.10
N GLY A 247 -18.38 -14.86 18.51
CA GLY A 247 -18.73 -15.18 17.13
C GLY A 247 -17.82 -14.51 16.08
N ASP A 248 -17.39 -13.28 16.34
CA ASP A 248 -16.50 -12.55 15.45
C ASP A 248 -15.09 -13.16 15.49
N LEU A 249 -14.65 -13.63 16.66
CA LEU A 249 -13.39 -14.33 16.83
C LEU A 249 -13.33 -15.63 16.03
N GLN A 250 -14.32 -16.48 16.14
CA GLN A 250 -14.39 -17.75 15.39
C GLN A 250 -14.46 -17.51 13.88
N SER A 251 -15.24 -16.52 13.46
CA SER A 251 -15.30 -16.08 12.06
C SER A 251 -13.94 -15.60 11.57
N ARG A 252 -13.23 -14.79 12.38
CA ARG A 252 -11.89 -14.29 12.03
C ARG A 252 -10.87 -15.42 11.93
N LEU A 253 -10.80 -16.33 12.92
CA LEU A 253 -9.91 -17.49 12.89
C LEU A 253 -10.14 -18.36 11.65
N SER A 254 -11.39 -18.55 11.25
CA SER A 254 -11.76 -19.31 10.07
C SER A 254 -11.41 -18.57 8.76
N SER A 255 -11.35 -17.26 8.78
CA SER A 255 -11.03 -16.43 7.60
C SER A 255 -9.54 -16.28 7.34
N LEU A 256 -8.67 -16.55 8.34
CA LEU A 256 -7.23 -16.47 8.18
C LEU A 256 -6.71 -17.60 7.30
N SER A 257 -5.96 -17.24 6.26
CA SER A 257 -5.20 -18.20 5.47
C SER A 257 -4.08 -18.86 6.29
N LEU A 258 -3.60 -20.02 5.86
CA LEU A 258 -2.46 -20.68 6.49
C LEU A 258 -1.21 -19.78 6.51
N ALA A 259 -0.99 -19.01 5.45
CA ALA A 259 0.12 -18.04 5.37
C ALA A 259 0.00 -16.91 6.41
N GLU A 260 -1.19 -16.37 6.63
CA GLU A 260 -1.43 -15.36 7.66
C GLU A 260 -1.22 -15.92 9.07
N LYS A 261 -1.69 -17.13 9.35
CA LYS A 261 -1.45 -17.81 10.62
C LYS A 261 0.05 -18.01 10.87
N SER A 262 0.77 -18.56 9.89
CA SER A 262 2.22 -18.75 9.99
C SER A 262 2.96 -17.42 10.18
N ARG A 263 2.54 -16.34 9.51
CA ARG A 263 3.13 -15.01 9.71
C ARG A 263 2.93 -14.52 11.15
N ILE A 264 1.73 -14.61 11.70
CA ILE A 264 1.43 -14.25 13.09
C ILE A 264 2.33 -15.01 14.07
N GLU A 265 2.46 -16.30 13.89
CA GLU A 265 3.26 -17.19 14.74
C GLU A 265 4.75 -16.86 14.69
N GLU A 266 5.29 -16.61 13.49
CA GLU A 266 6.70 -16.27 13.33
C GLU A 266 7.02 -14.85 13.84
N GLU A 267 6.14 -13.88 13.63
CA GLU A 267 6.29 -12.53 14.20
C GLU A 267 6.31 -12.56 15.73
N PHE A 268 5.39 -13.33 16.32
CA PHE A 268 5.35 -13.52 17.77
C PHE A 268 6.63 -14.20 18.29
N TYR A 269 7.04 -15.30 17.66
CA TYR A 269 8.26 -16.01 18.02
C TYR A 269 9.51 -15.12 17.92
N ALA A 270 9.61 -14.33 16.86
CA ALA A 270 10.75 -13.43 16.68
C ALA A 270 10.90 -12.43 17.82
N ARG A 271 9.77 -11.92 18.31
CA ARG A 271 9.76 -10.90 19.35
C ARG A 271 9.97 -11.49 20.75
N TYR A 272 9.29 -12.58 21.04
CA TYR A 272 9.22 -13.11 22.42
C TYR A 272 10.01 -14.40 22.63
N GLN A 273 10.58 -14.99 21.58
CA GLN A 273 11.43 -16.19 21.59
C GLN A 273 10.75 -17.45 22.18
N PHE A 274 9.41 -17.49 22.20
CA PHE A 274 8.64 -18.70 22.46
C PHE A 274 7.48 -18.83 21.45
N ARG A 275 7.01 -20.05 21.21
CA ARG A 275 6.01 -20.32 20.19
C ARG A 275 4.61 -20.45 20.77
N MET A 276 3.66 -19.81 20.11
CA MET A 276 2.21 -20.02 20.28
C MET A 276 1.57 -20.16 18.93
N THR A 277 0.48 -20.92 18.83
CA THR A 277 -0.32 -20.94 17.60
C THR A 277 -1.07 -19.63 17.42
N ALA A 278 -1.39 -19.27 16.17
CA ALA A 278 -2.20 -18.07 15.91
C ALA A 278 -3.57 -18.15 16.60
N GLU A 279 -4.15 -19.35 16.71
CA GLU A 279 -5.40 -19.58 17.42
C GLU A 279 -5.29 -19.31 18.92
N ASP A 280 -4.22 -19.79 19.56
CA ASP A 280 -3.99 -19.58 21.00
C ASP A 280 -3.74 -18.10 21.30
N LEU A 281 -2.92 -17.42 20.46
CA LEU A 281 -2.64 -16.02 20.59
C LEU A 281 -3.92 -15.18 20.50
N ILE A 282 -4.67 -15.34 19.42
CA ILE A 282 -5.91 -14.59 19.17
C ILE A 282 -6.94 -14.87 20.25
N THR A 283 -7.06 -16.13 20.71
CA THR A 283 -7.99 -16.52 21.78
C THR A 283 -7.60 -15.90 23.12
N LYS A 284 -6.31 -15.89 23.46
CA LYS A 284 -5.80 -15.30 24.69
C LYS A 284 -6.16 -13.80 24.83
N PHE A 285 -6.11 -13.05 23.74
CA PHE A 285 -6.45 -11.63 23.72
C PHE A 285 -7.94 -11.33 23.63
N ALA A 286 -8.75 -12.29 23.14
CA ALA A 286 -10.19 -12.10 22.95
C ALA A 286 -11.05 -12.62 24.12
N ALA A 287 -10.53 -13.50 24.97
CA ALA A 287 -11.33 -14.29 25.90
C ALA A 287 -11.37 -13.77 27.35
N GLY A 288 -10.55 -12.78 27.73
CA GLY A 288 -10.47 -12.26 29.09
C GLY A 288 -11.32 -10.99 29.32
N PRO A 289 -11.73 -10.72 30.57
CA PRO A 289 -12.26 -9.40 30.90
C PRO A 289 -11.14 -8.36 30.75
N ASN A 290 -11.43 -7.29 30.00
CA ASN A 290 -10.53 -6.15 29.94
C ASN A 290 -10.50 -5.42 31.28
N GLN A 291 -9.33 -4.95 31.69
CA GLN A 291 -9.16 -4.16 32.89
C GLN A 291 -8.07 -3.11 32.69
N ASN A 292 -8.45 -1.83 32.86
CA ASN A 292 -7.44 -0.77 32.87
C ASN A 292 -6.66 -0.78 34.19
N TYR A 293 -5.55 -1.46 34.22
CA TYR A 293 -4.66 -1.53 35.41
C TYR A 293 -4.03 -0.17 35.73
N TYR A 294 -3.88 0.72 34.78
CA TYR A 294 -3.16 1.98 34.87
C TYR A 294 -4.08 3.20 35.07
N ARG A 295 -5.36 2.97 35.37
CA ARG A 295 -6.30 4.02 35.75
C ARG A 295 -5.87 4.67 37.06
N ASP A 296 -6.03 6.00 37.18
CA ASP A 296 -5.51 6.81 38.29
C ASP A 296 -5.88 6.28 39.68
N ASP A 297 -7.16 5.92 39.86
CA ASP A 297 -7.65 5.38 41.14
C ASP A 297 -6.98 4.04 41.50
N ARG A 298 -6.70 3.19 40.50
CA ARG A 298 -6.03 1.90 40.70
C ARG A 298 -4.54 2.06 40.99
N LEU A 299 -3.86 2.97 40.31
CA LEU A 299 -2.48 3.30 40.58
C LEU A 299 -2.30 3.90 41.99
N ILE A 300 -3.16 4.86 42.36
CA ILE A 300 -3.13 5.48 43.70
C ILE A 300 -3.47 4.44 44.76
N ALA A 301 -4.45 3.57 44.51
CA ALA A 301 -4.79 2.51 45.46
C ALA A 301 -3.62 1.53 45.71
N ALA A 302 -2.83 1.22 44.67
CA ALA A 302 -1.69 0.30 44.77
C ALA A 302 -0.47 0.93 45.45
N GLY A 303 -0.09 2.16 45.12
CA GLY A 303 1.16 2.78 45.58
C GLY A 303 0.99 3.88 46.62
N GLY A 304 -0.23 4.44 46.78
CA GLY A 304 -0.55 5.46 47.81
C GLY A 304 -0.11 6.88 47.46
N ASP A 305 0.53 7.11 46.32
CA ASP A 305 0.96 8.45 45.91
C ASP A 305 -0.10 9.14 45.05
N ALA A 306 -0.70 10.21 45.56
CA ALA A 306 -1.75 10.95 44.83
C ALA A 306 -1.27 11.64 43.55
N LYS A 307 0.01 11.84 43.35
CA LYS A 307 0.64 12.35 42.13
C LYS A 307 1.14 11.23 41.20
N GLY A 308 0.99 9.99 41.61
CA GLY A 308 1.49 8.82 40.89
C GLY A 308 0.51 8.34 39.80
N THR A 309 0.13 9.22 38.91
CA THR A 309 -0.80 8.95 37.81
C THR A 309 -0.12 9.10 36.46
N LEU A 310 -0.71 8.55 35.42
CA LEU A 310 -0.25 8.75 34.05
C LEU A 310 -0.91 10.00 33.43
N ASP A 311 -0.25 10.67 32.50
CA ASP A 311 -0.78 11.82 31.77
C ASP A 311 -1.47 11.42 30.47
N PHE A 312 -1.06 10.31 29.89
CA PHE A 312 -1.65 9.68 28.70
C PHE A 312 -1.31 8.20 28.71
N TYR A 313 -1.93 7.43 27.81
CA TYR A 313 -1.69 5.99 27.66
C TYR A 313 -0.81 5.72 26.44
N THR A 314 0.03 4.69 26.53
CA THR A 314 0.76 4.14 25.39
C THR A 314 0.56 2.64 25.32
N VAL A 315 0.21 2.14 24.14
CA VAL A 315 -0.09 0.73 23.93
C VAL A 315 0.60 0.21 22.67
N HIS A 316 0.87 -1.08 22.66
CA HIS A 316 1.42 -1.79 21.52
C HIS A 316 0.31 -2.59 20.83
N TYR A 317 0.43 -2.72 19.51
CA TYR A 317 -0.45 -3.58 18.73
C TYR A 317 0.34 -4.34 17.67
N TYR A 318 0.12 -5.64 17.66
CA TYR A 318 0.60 -6.55 16.63
C TYR A 318 -0.52 -7.47 16.18
N ASP A 319 -0.45 -7.98 14.95
CA ASP A 319 -1.54 -8.75 14.34
C ASP A 319 -1.95 -10.01 15.11
N TRP A 320 -1.01 -10.60 15.86
CA TRP A 320 -1.30 -11.72 16.74
C TRP A 320 -2.25 -11.38 17.91
N GLN A 321 -2.46 -10.09 18.23
CA GLN A 321 -3.45 -9.65 19.22
C GLN A 321 -4.90 -9.67 18.70
N SER A 322 -5.11 -9.89 17.42
CA SER A 322 -6.40 -9.98 16.73
C SER A 322 -7.08 -8.66 16.32
N THR A 323 -7.88 -8.75 15.26
CA THR A 323 -8.64 -7.62 14.69
C THR A 323 -9.67 -6.99 15.66
N PRO A 324 -10.40 -7.76 16.51
CA PRO A 324 -11.36 -7.19 17.44
C PRO A 324 -10.80 -6.18 18.45
N ILE A 325 -9.50 -6.22 18.73
CA ILE A 325 -8.84 -5.24 19.61
C ILE A 325 -7.84 -4.36 18.84
N SER A 326 -7.96 -4.32 17.51
CA SER A 326 -7.07 -3.54 16.68
C SER A 326 -7.39 -2.04 16.74
N PRO A 327 -6.41 -1.17 17.02
CA PRO A 327 -6.58 0.28 16.93
C PRO A 327 -6.79 0.76 15.49
N PHE A 328 -6.55 -0.10 14.49
CA PHE A 328 -6.74 0.21 13.08
C PHE A 328 -8.18 0.01 12.59
N VAL A 329 -9.03 -0.65 13.37
CA VAL A 329 -10.46 -0.83 13.05
C VAL A 329 -11.39 -0.14 14.05
N HIS A 330 -10.87 0.35 15.17
CA HIS A 330 -11.63 1.06 16.18
C HIS A 330 -11.10 2.48 16.39
N PRO A 331 -11.94 3.50 16.44
CA PRO A 331 -11.51 4.84 16.86
C PRO A 331 -11.11 4.83 18.34
N CYS A 332 -10.26 5.76 18.75
CA CYS A 332 -9.76 5.87 20.12
C CYS A 332 -10.89 5.97 21.17
N SER A 333 -12.01 6.58 20.81
CA SER A 333 -13.21 6.69 21.66
C SER A 333 -13.84 5.34 22.05
N SER A 334 -13.58 4.28 21.28
CA SER A 334 -14.10 2.93 21.57
C SER A 334 -13.52 2.33 22.86
N TRP A 335 -12.37 2.80 23.30
CA TRP A 335 -11.64 2.24 24.44
C TRP A 335 -12.09 2.84 25.79
N GLY A 336 -12.99 3.84 25.78
CA GLY A 336 -13.51 4.44 27.01
C GLY A 336 -12.44 5.13 27.89
N LEU A 337 -11.34 5.54 27.30
CA LEU A 337 -10.24 6.22 27.99
C LEU A 337 -10.52 7.71 28.15
N THR A 338 -10.12 8.28 29.27
CA THR A 338 -10.29 9.69 29.62
C THR A 338 -9.07 10.55 29.26
N LYS A 339 -7.98 9.92 28.85
CA LYS A 339 -6.71 10.54 28.49
C LYS A 339 -6.30 10.15 27.07
N PRO A 340 -5.41 10.94 26.41
CA PRO A 340 -4.91 10.60 25.08
C PRO A 340 -4.28 9.21 25.03
N LEU A 341 -4.34 8.54 23.89
CA LEU A 341 -3.75 7.23 23.63
C LEU A 341 -2.81 7.30 22.42
N VAL A 342 -1.58 6.84 22.62
CA VAL A 342 -0.56 6.69 21.57
C VAL A 342 -0.39 5.21 21.25
N ILE A 343 -0.39 4.84 19.98
CA ILE A 343 0.03 3.51 19.55
C ILE A 343 1.55 3.54 19.41
N ALA A 344 2.22 3.04 20.43
CA ALA A 344 3.66 3.22 20.62
C ALA A 344 4.51 2.13 19.95
N GLU A 345 3.91 1.01 19.56
CA GLU A 345 4.56 -0.03 18.75
C GLU A 345 3.56 -0.72 17.83
N PHE A 346 3.96 -0.92 16.58
CA PHE A 346 3.32 -1.76 15.56
C PHE A 346 4.26 -1.89 14.37
N PHE A 347 4.11 -2.94 13.54
CA PHE A 347 4.92 -3.04 12.32
C PHE A 347 4.44 -2.05 11.24
N PRO A 348 5.36 -1.28 10.62
CA PRO A 348 5.03 -0.29 9.59
C PRO A 348 4.91 -0.94 8.20
N GLU A 349 4.25 -2.07 8.09
CA GLU A 349 4.03 -2.79 6.84
C GLU A 349 2.55 -2.98 6.59
N GLN A 350 2.01 -4.12 6.97
CA GLN A 350 0.62 -4.44 6.78
C GLN A 350 0.05 -5.06 8.04
N THR A 351 -1.13 -4.62 8.46
CA THR A 351 -1.90 -5.29 9.49
C THR A 351 -2.98 -6.19 8.86
N LEU A 352 -3.55 -7.11 9.64
CA LEU A 352 -4.68 -7.94 9.19
C LEU A 352 -5.89 -7.10 8.74
N ALA A 353 -5.99 -5.86 9.20
CA ALA A 353 -7.09 -4.96 8.89
C ALA A 353 -6.82 -4.01 7.73
N LEU A 354 -5.56 -3.56 7.57
CA LEU A 354 -5.19 -2.47 6.67
C LEU A 354 -3.85 -2.71 5.98
N PRO A 355 -3.69 -2.23 4.73
CA PRO A 355 -2.39 -2.12 4.09
C PRO A 355 -1.53 -1.06 4.80
N TYR A 356 -0.20 -1.19 4.72
CA TYR A 356 0.74 -0.28 5.40
C TYR A 356 0.51 1.20 5.06
N THR A 357 0.15 1.50 3.82
CA THR A 357 -0.08 2.87 3.33
C THR A 357 -1.20 3.63 4.05
N ALA A 358 -2.06 2.92 4.79
CA ALA A 358 -3.18 3.50 5.53
C ALA A 358 -2.93 3.59 7.05
N LEU A 359 -1.85 3.02 7.59
CA LEU A 359 -1.69 2.83 9.03
C LEU A 359 -1.67 4.13 9.82
N TYR A 360 -0.78 5.06 9.47
CA TYR A 360 -0.64 6.33 10.22
C TYR A 360 -1.86 7.23 10.05
N ASP A 361 -2.41 7.29 8.86
CA ASP A 361 -3.60 8.10 8.55
C ASP A 361 -4.84 7.60 9.28
N THR A 362 -4.99 6.27 9.41
CA THR A 362 -6.07 5.65 10.17
C THR A 362 -5.98 5.97 11.65
N LEU A 363 -4.81 5.89 12.27
CA LEU A 363 -4.62 6.27 13.67
C LEU A 363 -4.87 7.77 13.86
N TYR A 364 -4.39 8.62 12.96
CA TYR A 364 -4.63 10.05 13.01
C TYR A 364 -6.14 10.36 12.93
N ALA A 365 -6.83 9.80 11.93
CA ALA A 365 -8.28 10.00 11.73
C ALA A 365 -9.11 9.36 12.85
N GLY A 366 -8.66 8.24 13.40
CA GLY A 366 -9.28 7.53 14.52
C GLY A 366 -9.19 8.25 15.86
N GLY A 367 -8.53 9.42 15.93
CA GLY A 367 -8.45 10.24 17.14
C GLY A 367 -7.36 9.81 18.13
N TYR A 368 -6.43 8.98 17.73
CA TYR A 368 -5.23 8.62 18.52
C TYR A 368 -4.27 9.82 18.61
N ALA A 369 -3.41 9.82 19.61
CA ALA A 369 -2.47 10.91 19.87
C ALA A 369 -1.11 10.71 19.17
N GLY A 370 -0.84 9.54 18.64
CA GLY A 370 0.41 9.24 17.94
C GLY A 370 0.46 7.85 17.32
N ALA A 371 1.41 7.70 16.40
CA ALA A 371 1.78 6.47 15.72
C ALA A 371 3.31 6.35 15.71
N LEU A 372 3.86 5.40 16.49
CA LEU A 372 5.29 5.12 16.59
C LEU A 372 5.52 3.67 16.15
N SER A 373 5.98 3.49 14.92
CA SER A 373 6.21 2.14 14.37
C SER A 373 7.41 1.45 15.00
N TRP A 374 7.43 0.12 15.04
CA TRP A 374 8.58 -0.69 15.38
C TRP A 374 9.35 -1.03 14.11
N GLY A 375 10.62 -1.02 14.07
CA GLY A 375 11.67 -0.52 14.97
C GLY A 375 12.83 -0.13 14.06
N TRP A 376 13.64 0.89 14.48
CA TRP A 376 14.67 1.42 13.58
C TRP A 376 15.88 0.49 13.44
N TYR A 377 16.36 -0.09 14.54
CA TYR A 377 17.55 -0.97 14.60
C TYR A 377 17.24 -2.44 14.86
N SER A 378 16.00 -2.79 15.07
CA SER A 378 15.64 -4.19 15.26
C SER A 378 15.01 -4.76 14.00
N GLY A 379 15.68 -5.73 13.36
CA GLY A 379 14.99 -6.64 12.44
C GLY A 379 14.11 -7.58 13.27
N ALA A 380 12.87 -7.79 12.82
CA ALA A 380 12.02 -8.85 13.33
C ALA A 380 11.95 -9.97 12.28
N SER A 381 11.61 -11.19 12.70
CA SER A 381 11.51 -12.32 11.77
C SER A 381 10.53 -12.01 10.63
N GLY A 382 10.98 -12.19 9.41
CA GLY A 382 10.22 -11.85 8.20
C GLY A 382 10.28 -10.38 7.77
N HIS A 383 10.83 -9.49 8.61
CA HIS A 383 10.92 -8.05 8.31
C HIS A 383 12.37 -7.58 8.31
N SER A 384 12.89 -7.19 7.15
CA SER A 384 14.23 -6.62 7.08
C SER A 384 14.23 -5.22 7.70
N GLN A 385 15.29 -4.88 8.41
CA GLN A 385 15.49 -3.54 8.98
C GLN A 385 15.32 -2.45 7.90
N ALA A 386 15.87 -2.65 6.71
CA ALA A 386 15.77 -1.70 5.61
C ALA A 386 14.31 -1.47 5.17
N THR A 387 13.50 -2.53 5.13
CA THR A 387 12.07 -2.43 4.79
C THR A 387 11.30 -1.66 5.86
N LEU A 388 11.53 -1.98 7.14
CA LEU A 388 10.88 -1.29 8.26
C LEU A 388 11.23 0.21 8.27
N GLN A 389 12.49 0.57 8.05
CA GLN A 389 12.94 1.95 7.93
C GLN A 389 12.28 2.66 6.74
N ALA A 390 12.31 2.07 5.56
CA ALA A 390 11.73 2.66 4.35
C ALA A 390 10.22 2.90 4.50
N ASN A 391 9.48 1.93 5.04
CA ASN A 391 8.04 2.05 5.27
C ASN A 391 7.73 3.11 6.33
N THR A 392 8.49 3.16 7.43
CA THR A 392 8.37 4.22 8.44
C THR A 392 8.55 5.61 7.83
N LEU A 393 9.60 5.81 7.05
CA LEU A 393 9.89 7.11 6.44
C LEU A 393 8.80 7.52 5.44
N ALA A 394 8.28 6.57 4.65
CA ALA A 394 7.17 6.83 3.74
C ALA A 394 5.91 7.27 4.50
N LEU A 395 5.54 6.55 5.56
CA LEU A 395 4.34 6.83 6.38
C LEU A 395 4.45 8.16 7.13
N THR A 396 5.59 8.45 7.76
CA THR A 396 5.82 9.72 8.43
C THR A 396 5.75 10.89 7.46
N GLY A 397 6.35 10.76 6.27
CA GLY A 397 6.36 11.78 5.22
C GLY A 397 4.96 12.04 4.65
N GLU A 398 4.19 11.01 4.41
CA GLU A 398 2.83 11.14 3.92
C GLU A 398 1.93 11.86 4.94
N LEU A 399 1.96 11.46 6.20
CA LEU A 399 1.17 12.09 7.25
C LEU A 399 1.58 13.56 7.44
N PHE A 400 2.87 13.87 7.48
CA PHE A 400 3.36 15.25 7.57
C PHE A 400 2.89 16.09 6.38
N SER A 401 2.93 15.54 5.17
CA SER A 401 2.48 16.26 3.98
C SER A 401 1.00 16.66 4.03
N ARG A 402 0.17 15.83 4.68
CA ARG A 402 -1.27 16.08 4.84
C ARG A 402 -1.59 17.03 5.99
N TYR A 403 -0.88 16.90 7.12
CA TYR A 403 -1.22 17.56 8.39
C TYR A 403 -0.01 18.26 9.03
N PRO A 404 0.72 19.14 8.31
CA PRO A 404 1.97 19.69 8.82
C PRO A 404 1.79 20.50 10.10
N ASP A 405 0.65 21.23 10.26
CA ASP A 405 0.38 22.03 11.47
C ASP A 405 0.07 21.19 12.72
N GLN A 406 -0.25 19.91 12.53
CA GLN A 406 -0.53 18.96 13.62
C GLN A 406 0.68 18.11 13.99
N ILE A 407 1.68 18.09 13.11
CA ILE A 407 2.87 17.27 13.25
C ILE A 407 4.07 18.12 13.63
N ALA A 408 4.22 19.33 13.05
CA ALA A 408 5.36 20.19 13.36
C ALA A 408 5.31 20.67 14.83
N PRO A 409 6.36 20.38 15.63
CA PRO A 409 6.39 20.79 17.03
C PRO A 409 6.54 22.31 17.24
N ASP A 410 6.97 23.04 16.21
CA ASP A 410 7.09 24.48 16.15
C ASP A 410 6.70 24.95 14.75
N PRO A 411 5.43 25.24 14.45
CA PRO A 411 5.08 25.92 13.23
C PRO A 411 5.67 27.33 13.30
N VAL A 412 6.75 27.56 12.57
CA VAL A 412 7.34 28.89 12.46
C VAL A 412 6.56 29.65 11.40
N PRO A 413 5.81 30.70 11.76
CA PRO A 413 5.11 31.53 10.77
C PRO A 413 6.08 32.00 9.68
N GLY A 414 5.70 31.85 8.43
CA GLY A 414 6.57 32.10 7.28
C GLY A 414 7.26 30.88 6.71
N ARG A 415 7.08 29.67 7.25
CA ARG A 415 7.64 28.45 6.69
C ARG A 415 6.79 27.90 5.56
N VAL A 416 7.42 27.47 4.48
CA VAL A 416 6.80 26.66 3.41
C VAL A 416 6.99 25.18 3.74
N TYR A 417 5.90 24.43 3.87
CA TYR A 417 5.94 22.98 4.07
C TYR A 417 5.98 22.23 2.75
N SER A 418 5.21 22.69 1.77
CA SER A 418 5.21 22.11 0.43
C SER A 418 4.85 23.17 -0.62
N PHE A 419 5.47 23.04 -1.80
CA PHE A 419 5.06 23.74 -3.01
C PHE A 419 5.39 22.85 -4.20
N THR A 420 4.37 22.42 -4.92
CA THR A 420 4.49 21.43 -6.01
C THR A 420 3.73 21.87 -7.24
N ALA A 421 4.12 21.35 -8.39
CA ALA A 421 3.42 21.50 -9.66
C ALA A 421 3.11 20.10 -10.23
N THR A 422 1.84 19.82 -10.53
CA THR A 422 1.42 18.52 -11.02
C THR A 422 0.51 18.65 -12.25
N PRO A 423 0.90 18.11 -13.42
CA PRO A 423 2.24 17.61 -13.76
C PRO A 423 3.28 18.73 -13.87
N SER A 424 4.55 18.46 -13.57
CA SER A 424 5.64 19.43 -13.65
C SER A 424 6.16 19.65 -15.09
N LEU A 425 5.78 18.79 -16.02
CA LEU A 425 6.11 18.87 -17.45
C LEU A 425 4.82 18.73 -18.26
N ILE A 426 4.54 19.71 -19.11
CA ILE A 426 3.30 19.82 -19.90
C ILE A 426 3.59 20.18 -21.36
N ASP A 427 2.61 19.99 -22.22
CA ASP A 427 2.58 20.63 -23.55
C ASP A 427 2.05 22.07 -23.43
N SER A 428 2.42 22.95 -24.35
CA SER A 428 1.97 24.33 -24.37
C SER A 428 0.45 24.45 -24.29
N GLY A 429 -0.04 25.21 -23.31
CA GLY A 429 -1.47 25.40 -23.06
C GLY A 429 -2.19 24.28 -22.30
N GLN A 430 -1.49 23.21 -21.89
CA GLN A 430 -2.04 22.24 -20.95
C GLN A 430 -2.01 22.80 -19.54
N VAL A 431 -2.89 22.21 -18.69
CA VAL A 431 -3.01 22.62 -17.31
C VAL A 431 -1.98 21.89 -16.45
N SER A 432 -1.29 22.65 -15.59
CA SER A 432 -0.59 22.17 -14.42
C SER A 432 -1.25 22.74 -13.17
N THR A 433 -1.32 22.00 -12.10
CA THR A 433 -1.86 22.47 -10.83
C THR A 433 -0.72 22.77 -9.87
N LEU A 434 -0.68 23.99 -9.36
CA LEU A 434 0.22 24.39 -8.29
C LEU A 434 -0.48 24.16 -6.96
N ASP A 435 0.13 23.40 -6.07
CA ASP A 435 -0.36 23.13 -4.72
C ASP A 435 0.66 23.61 -3.69
N TRP A 436 0.18 24.29 -2.62
CA TRP A 436 1.04 24.76 -1.55
C TRP A 436 0.45 24.63 -0.16
N LYS A 437 1.36 24.50 0.80
CA LYS A 437 1.07 24.53 2.25
C LYS A 437 2.15 25.32 2.96
N THR A 438 1.74 26.26 3.82
CA THR A 438 2.64 27.04 4.68
C THR A 438 2.20 26.93 6.13
N ALA A 439 3.05 27.35 7.07
CA ALA A 439 2.75 27.35 8.49
C ALA A 439 1.59 28.29 8.84
N LEU A 440 0.89 28.03 9.94
CA LEU A 440 -0.12 28.93 10.52
C LEU A 440 0.52 30.30 10.84
N GLY A 441 -0.26 31.36 10.71
CA GLY A 441 0.21 32.72 10.94
C GLY A 441 1.12 33.27 9.83
N THR A 442 1.24 32.59 8.69
CA THR A 442 2.02 32.98 7.53
C THR A 442 1.24 33.94 6.63
N ILE A 443 1.92 34.96 6.09
CA ILE A 443 1.46 35.72 4.94
C ILE A 443 2.12 35.11 3.72
N ALA A 444 1.33 34.57 2.79
CA ALA A 444 1.85 33.88 1.60
C ALA A 444 1.54 34.68 0.33
N THR A 445 2.50 34.75 -0.59
CA THR A 445 2.32 35.29 -1.93
C THR A 445 2.84 34.31 -2.99
N LEU A 446 2.05 34.14 -4.03
CA LEU A 446 2.43 33.38 -5.22
C LEU A 446 2.67 34.36 -6.38
N ASN A 447 3.91 34.43 -6.88
CA ASN A 447 4.34 35.41 -7.87
C ASN A 447 3.95 36.86 -7.50
N GLY A 448 4.02 37.19 -6.21
CA GLY A 448 3.68 38.52 -5.68
C GLY A 448 2.19 38.76 -5.41
N VAL A 449 1.30 37.83 -5.78
CA VAL A 449 -0.14 37.90 -5.46
C VAL A 449 -0.40 37.20 -4.13
N SER A 450 -1.11 37.85 -3.21
CA SER A 450 -1.46 37.28 -1.92
C SER A 450 -2.34 36.05 -2.09
N VAL A 451 -1.99 34.97 -1.38
CA VAL A 451 -2.72 33.71 -1.41
C VAL A 451 -2.95 33.19 0.03
N GLY A 452 -3.88 32.25 0.19
CA GLY A 452 -4.09 31.58 1.48
C GLY A 452 -2.85 30.77 1.91
N ILE A 453 -2.76 30.48 3.20
CA ILE A 453 -1.67 29.64 3.76
C ILE A 453 -1.66 28.22 3.19
N ARG A 454 -2.74 27.79 2.57
CA ARG A 454 -2.93 26.56 1.80
C ARG A 454 -3.75 26.88 0.57
N GLY A 455 -3.45 26.25 -0.52
CA GLY A 455 -4.23 26.43 -1.74
C GLY A 455 -3.76 25.58 -2.88
N SER A 456 -4.60 25.62 -3.91
CA SER A 456 -4.36 24.98 -5.20
C SER A 456 -4.81 25.93 -6.29
N THR A 457 -4.02 26.06 -7.36
CA THR A 457 -4.41 26.89 -8.50
C THR A 457 -3.94 26.29 -9.82
N PRO A 458 -4.82 26.20 -10.82
CA PRO A 458 -4.42 25.76 -12.16
C PRO A 458 -3.65 26.87 -12.87
N VAL A 459 -2.60 26.47 -13.61
CA VAL A 459 -1.82 27.33 -14.49
C VAL A 459 -1.65 26.69 -15.86
N THR A 460 -1.57 27.52 -16.92
CA THR A 460 -1.44 27.08 -18.31
C THR A 460 -0.31 27.82 -19.02
N PRO A 461 0.94 27.69 -18.56
CA PRO A 461 2.03 28.47 -19.13
C PRO A 461 2.30 28.04 -20.59
N PRO A 462 2.47 29.01 -21.52
CA PRO A 462 2.81 28.72 -22.90
C PRO A 462 4.29 28.34 -23.11
N VAL A 463 5.14 28.68 -22.15
CA VAL A 463 6.59 28.38 -22.11
C VAL A 463 6.98 27.96 -20.71
N THR A 464 8.12 27.30 -20.58
CA THR A 464 8.67 26.91 -19.26
C THR A 464 8.71 28.12 -18.34
N THR A 465 7.96 28.03 -17.24
CA THR A 465 7.69 29.15 -16.34
C THR A 465 7.98 28.75 -14.89
N PRO A 466 8.86 29.49 -14.19
CA PRO A 466 9.04 29.34 -12.76
C PRO A 466 7.92 30.06 -12.01
N TYR A 467 7.40 29.41 -10.96
CA TYR A 467 6.45 29.98 -10.00
C TYR A 467 7.13 30.09 -8.65
N ARG A 468 7.01 31.25 -8.03
CA ARG A 468 7.67 31.57 -6.78
C ARG A 468 6.64 31.75 -5.68
N LEU A 469 6.71 30.91 -4.65
CA LEU A 469 5.98 31.08 -3.42
C LEU A 469 6.89 31.73 -2.38
N ILE A 470 6.45 32.86 -1.81
CA ILE A 470 7.09 33.52 -0.68
C ILE A 470 6.16 33.43 0.50
N ALA A 471 6.64 32.94 1.60
CA ALA A 471 5.96 32.85 2.87
C ALA A 471 6.71 33.74 3.89
N SER A 472 6.00 34.60 4.60
CA SER A 472 6.56 35.52 5.59
C SER A 472 5.76 35.52 6.89
N GLY A 473 6.46 35.76 8.00
CA GLY A 473 5.91 35.74 9.34
C GLY A 473 7.02 35.92 10.37
N GLY A 474 7.28 34.91 11.20
CA GLY A 474 8.47 34.88 12.07
C GLY A 474 9.78 34.70 11.30
N ILE A 475 9.70 34.07 10.11
CA ILE A 475 10.79 33.97 9.13
C ILE A 475 10.27 34.36 7.74
N VAL A 476 11.19 34.48 6.79
CA VAL A 476 10.84 34.54 5.37
C VAL A 476 11.41 33.30 4.67
N ASP A 477 10.54 32.52 4.09
CA ASP A 477 10.89 31.33 3.31
C ASP A 477 10.45 31.51 1.86
N THR A 478 11.25 31.01 0.92
CA THR A 478 10.97 31.15 -0.51
C THR A 478 11.25 29.83 -1.21
N THR A 479 10.24 29.34 -1.91
CA THR A 479 10.35 28.13 -2.73
C THR A 479 9.92 28.42 -4.15
N VAL A 480 10.60 27.81 -5.11
CA VAL A 480 10.30 27.93 -6.54
C VAL A 480 10.04 26.55 -7.11
N VAL A 481 8.93 26.42 -7.84
CA VAL A 481 8.65 25.27 -8.69
C VAL A 481 8.62 25.73 -10.14
N THR A 482 9.10 24.91 -11.05
CA THR A 482 9.08 25.21 -12.49
C THR A 482 8.13 24.27 -13.19
N VAL A 483 7.15 24.82 -13.89
CA VAL A 483 6.37 24.08 -14.86
C VAL A 483 7.11 24.13 -16.19
N SER A 484 7.69 23.00 -16.57
CA SER A 484 8.40 22.85 -17.83
C SER A 484 7.41 22.64 -18.97
N VAL A 485 7.67 23.25 -20.12
CA VAL A 485 6.85 23.11 -21.32
C VAL A 485 7.71 22.51 -22.44
N TYR A 486 7.19 21.47 -23.09
CA TYR A 486 7.90 20.87 -24.21
C TYR A 486 8.19 21.91 -25.31
N PRO A 487 9.41 21.89 -25.88
CA PRO A 487 9.68 22.70 -27.06
C PRO A 487 8.65 22.39 -28.17
N SER A 488 8.20 23.42 -28.88
CA SER A 488 7.30 23.24 -30.03
C SER A 488 7.95 22.35 -31.08
N GLY A 489 7.23 21.34 -31.53
CA GLY A 489 7.72 20.33 -32.47
C GLY A 489 8.39 19.11 -31.84
N LYS A 490 8.49 19.02 -30.50
CA LYS A 490 9.06 17.86 -29.81
C LYS A 490 8.14 16.65 -29.94
N ILE A 491 8.68 15.51 -30.36
CA ILE A 491 7.98 14.22 -30.33
C ILE A 491 7.97 13.72 -28.89
N ILE A 492 6.79 13.69 -28.28
CA ILE A 492 6.57 13.21 -26.90
C ILE A 492 6.52 11.69 -26.89
N SER A 493 5.85 11.12 -27.88
CA SER A 493 5.80 9.67 -28.07
C SER A 493 5.59 9.30 -29.53
N PHE A 494 6.16 8.18 -29.94
CA PHE A 494 5.90 7.51 -31.22
C PHE A 494 6.06 6.02 -30.99
N ASN A 495 4.97 5.26 -31.12
CA ASN A 495 4.88 3.86 -30.78
C ASN A 495 4.16 3.06 -31.86
N ALA A 496 4.53 1.79 -31.99
CA ALA A 496 3.82 0.82 -32.79
C ALA A 496 3.22 -0.26 -31.88
N SER A 497 2.04 -0.80 -32.25
CA SER A 497 1.42 -1.91 -31.51
C SER A 497 2.27 -3.20 -31.56
N ALA A 498 3.08 -3.36 -32.61
CA ALA A 498 4.07 -4.42 -32.77
C ALA A 498 5.19 -3.98 -33.71
N THR A 499 6.41 -4.43 -33.47
CA THR A 499 7.58 -4.16 -34.32
C THR A 499 8.09 -5.39 -35.07
N ASN A 500 7.57 -6.57 -34.76
CA ASN A 500 7.83 -7.82 -35.49
C ASN A 500 6.50 -8.47 -35.83
N ILE A 501 6.18 -8.60 -37.10
CA ILE A 501 4.87 -9.02 -37.62
C ILE A 501 5.02 -9.98 -38.80
N GLY A 502 3.97 -10.73 -39.08
CA GLY A 502 3.83 -11.40 -40.38
C GLY A 502 3.50 -10.40 -41.49
N ILE A 503 3.96 -10.68 -42.67
CA ILE A 503 3.69 -9.87 -43.87
C ILE A 503 2.18 -9.60 -44.00
N GLY A 504 1.79 -8.31 -44.04
CA GLY A 504 0.41 -7.86 -44.16
C GLY A 504 -0.39 -7.83 -42.86
N ASP A 505 0.17 -8.22 -41.72
CA ASP A 505 -0.47 -8.09 -40.40
C ASP A 505 -0.72 -6.61 -40.07
N PRO A 506 -1.81 -6.27 -39.37
CA PRO A 506 -2.13 -4.90 -39.00
C PRO A 506 -1.19 -4.39 -37.88
N VAL A 507 -0.72 -3.17 -38.05
CA VAL A 507 0.05 -2.43 -37.02
C VAL A 507 -0.57 -1.06 -36.81
N THR A 508 -0.86 -0.71 -35.59
CA THR A 508 -1.30 0.65 -35.24
C THR A 508 -0.08 1.46 -34.81
N LEU A 509 0.23 2.50 -35.55
CA LEU A 509 1.20 3.53 -35.15
C LEU A 509 0.44 4.62 -34.41
N ARG A 510 0.98 5.06 -33.26
CA ARG A 510 0.44 6.13 -32.42
C ARG A 510 1.51 7.14 -32.10
N TRP A 511 1.16 8.42 -32.14
CA TRP A 511 2.11 9.47 -31.80
C TRP A 511 1.45 10.62 -31.05
N ASN A 512 2.31 11.33 -30.32
CA ASN A 512 2.01 12.61 -29.70
C ASN A 512 3.21 13.54 -29.91
N VAL A 513 2.96 14.69 -30.52
CA VAL A 513 3.95 15.73 -30.76
C VAL A 513 3.51 16.97 -30.00
N SER A 514 4.43 17.68 -29.31
CA SER A 514 4.15 18.95 -28.65
C SER A 514 3.61 19.98 -29.64
N HIS A 515 3.05 21.10 -29.14
CA HIS A 515 2.53 22.18 -29.97
C HIS A 515 3.47 22.45 -31.17
N SER A 516 2.98 22.19 -32.39
CA SER A 516 3.80 22.07 -33.61
C SER A 516 3.16 22.79 -34.76
N SER A 517 3.94 23.41 -35.64
CA SER A 517 3.46 24.05 -36.89
C SER A 517 3.15 23.04 -37.96
N ALA A 518 3.83 21.90 -37.98
CA ALA A 518 3.56 20.79 -38.89
C ALA A 518 4.05 19.47 -38.33
N VAL A 519 3.33 18.39 -38.60
CA VAL A 519 3.74 17.02 -38.29
C VAL A 519 3.59 16.19 -39.57
N SER A 520 4.60 15.38 -39.86
CA SER A 520 4.51 14.43 -40.98
C SER A 520 4.94 13.02 -40.59
N LEU A 521 4.26 12.03 -41.13
CA LEU A 521 4.62 10.62 -41.08
C LEU A 521 4.95 10.13 -42.47
N ASN A 522 6.18 9.69 -42.74
CA ASN A 522 6.69 9.35 -44.06
C ASN A 522 6.33 10.43 -45.09
N ASP A 523 6.65 11.68 -44.76
CA ASP A 523 6.42 12.89 -45.59
C ASP A 523 4.95 13.28 -45.82
N SER A 524 3.99 12.46 -45.36
CA SER A 524 2.56 12.80 -45.41
C SER A 524 2.20 13.63 -44.17
N VAL A 525 1.48 14.74 -44.36
CA VAL A 525 1.02 15.60 -43.24
C VAL A 525 -0.02 14.85 -42.42
N VAL A 526 0.20 14.84 -41.10
CA VAL A 526 -0.68 14.16 -40.14
C VAL A 526 -1.04 15.10 -38.98
N ARG A 527 -2.09 14.75 -38.23
CA ARG A 527 -2.41 15.51 -36.99
C ARG A 527 -1.32 15.39 -35.96
N ARG A 528 -1.23 16.34 -35.05
CA ARG A 528 -0.25 16.41 -33.98
C ARG A 528 -0.35 15.23 -33.01
N ILE A 529 -1.54 14.82 -32.69
CA ILE A 529 -1.85 13.64 -31.87
C ILE A 529 -2.81 12.79 -32.69
N ASP A 530 -2.39 11.58 -33.02
CA ASP A 530 -3.23 10.70 -33.86
C ASP A 530 -2.69 9.25 -33.82
N SER A 531 -3.39 8.41 -34.56
CA SER A 531 -2.96 7.03 -34.85
C SER A 531 -3.38 6.63 -36.25
N ILE A 532 -2.62 5.71 -36.85
CA ILE A 532 -2.93 5.14 -38.17
C ILE A 532 -2.74 3.61 -38.12
N LEU A 533 -3.65 2.91 -38.77
CA LEU A 533 -3.52 1.48 -39.02
C LEU A 533 -2.78 1.27 -40.34
N VAL A 534 -1.70 0.50 -40.32
CA VAL A 534 -0.90 0.15 -41.51
C VAL A 534 -0.79 -1.37 -41.67
N HIS A 535 -0.60 -1.86 -42.88
CA HIS A 535 -0.42 -3.27 -43.23
C HIS A 535 0.87 -3.44 -44.04
N PRO A 536 2.04 -3.45 -43.42
CA PRO A 536 3.31 -3.48 -44.13
C PRO A 536 3.51 -4.79 -44.92
N PRO A 537 3.65 -4.72 -46.26
CA PRO A 537 3.90 -5.90 -47.10
C PRO A 537 5.36 -6.37 -47.05
N LYS A 538 6.24 -5.61 -46.41
CA LYS A 538 7.67 -5.88 -46.16
C LYS A 538 8.14 -5.05 -44.99
N THR A 539 9.30 -5.38 -44.46
CA THR A 539 9.96 -4.56 -43.43
C THR A 539 9.96 -3.09 -43.86
N THR A 540 9.32 -2.25 -43.05
CA THR A 540 9.07 -0.84 -43.35
C THR A 540 9.51 0.04 -42.19
N THR A 541 10.24 1.11 -42.51
CA THR A 541 10.59 2.15 -41.56
C THR A 541 9.54 3.27 -41.63
N TYR A 542 8.92 3.58 -40.51
CA TYR A 542 8.01 4.72 -40.36
C TYR A 542 8.77 5.87 -39.69
N ARG A 543 8.78 7.02 -40.32
CA ARG A 543 9.51 8.21 -39.82
C ARG A 543 8.51 9.30 -39.50
N LEU A 544 8.48 9.72 -38.21
CA LEU A 544 7.69 10.84 -37.74
C LEU A 544 8.59 12.06 -37.61
N ILE A 545 8.12 13.22 -38.06
CA ILE A 545 8.81 14.50 -37.97
C ILE A 545 7.85 15.51 -37.34
N GLY A 546 8.24 16.12 -36.25
CA GLY A 546 7.61 17.30 -35.66
C GLY A 546 8.38 18.55 -36.02
N ALA A 547 7.70 19.60 -36.48
CA ALA A 547 8.32 20.87 -36.82
C ALA A 547 7.71 22.02 -36.02
N GLY A 548 8.56 22.83 -35.44
CA GLY A 548 8.21 23.98 -34.62
C GLY A 548 9.45 24.82 -34.31
N SER A 549 9.60 25.26 -33.06
CA SER A 549 10.86 25.83 -32.57
C SER A 549 11.99 24.78 -32.55
N LEU A 550 11.61 23.51 -32.46
CA LEU A 550 12.48 22.35 -32.63
C LEU A 550 11.97 21.53 -33.83
N ARG A 551 12.91 21.02 -34.65
CA ARG A 551 12.60 19.95 -35.61
C ARG A 551 13.06 18.63 -35.01
N ASP A 552 12.13 17.84 -34.50
CA ASP A 552 12.39 16.53 -33.93
C ASP A 552 12.03 15.41 -34.90
N THR A 553 12.75 14.32 -34.86
CA THR A 553 12.54 13.17 -35.76
C THR A 553 12.66 11.88 -34.96
N SER A 554 11.69 10.99 -35.15
CA SER A 554 11.72 9.64 -34.59
C SER A 554 11.37 8.63 -35.66
N ALA A 555 11.92 7.41 -35.57
CA ALA A 555 11.63 6.36 -36.53
C ALA A 555 11.37 5.04 -35.81
N ILE A 556 10.42 4.28 -36.38
CA ILE A 556 10.10 2.91 -35.95
C ILE A 556 10.29 2.00 -37.15
N VAL A 557 11.04 0.93 -36.99
CA VAL A 557 11.14 -0.15 -37.94
C VAL A 557 10.14 -1.23 -37.58
N VAL A 558 9.22 -1.51 -38.48
CA VAL A 558 8.31 -2.66 -38.38
C VAL A 558 8.88 -3.77 -39.27
N THR A 559 9.44 -4.79 -38.66
CA THR A 559 9.98 -5.95 -39.37
C THR A 559 8.85 -6.89 -39.77
N ALA A 560 8.67 -7.09 -41.07
CA ALA A 560 7.67 -8.00 -41.61
C ALA A 560 8.35 -9.25 -42.15
N VAL A 561 8.04 -10.40 -41.57
CA VAL A 561 8.57 -11.70 -41.93
C VAL A 561 7.46 -12.60 -42.50
N PRO A 562 7.81 -13.70 -43.23
CA PRO A 562 6.79 -14.65 -43.67
C PRO A 562 5.88 -15.13 -42.53
N GLN A 563 4.61 -15.37 -42.84
CA GLN A 563 3.60 -15.69 -41.84
C GLN A 563 3.88 -16.96 -41.06
N ASP A 564 4.60 -17.91 -41.68
CA ASP A 564 5.07 -19.16 -41.06
C ASP A 564 6.27 -19.01 -40.12
N GLN A 565 6.80 -17.79 -40.00
CA GLN A 565 7.91 -17.45 -39.08
C GLN A 565 7.44 -16.69 -37.85
N ILE A 566 6.14 -16.37 -37.73
CA ILE A 566 5.57 -15.69 -36.58
C ILE A 566 4.92 -16.70 -35.66
N ASP A 567 5.45 -16.82 -34.45
CA ASP A 567 4.81 -17.57 -33.39
C ASP A 567 3.60 -16.80 -32.83
N ARG A 568 2.41 -17.34 -33.06
CA ARG A 568 1.13 -16.74 -32.66
C ARG A 568 0.76 -17.05 -31.22
N ALA A 569 1.45 -18.01 -30.59
CA ALA A 569 1.27 -18.35 -29.19
C ALA A 569 2.10 -17.44 -28.27
N ARG A 570 3.12 -16.79 -28.77
CA ARG A 570 4.09 -16.01 -27.96
C ARG A 570 3.38 -14.96 -27.10
N SER A 571 3.65 -15.01 -25.77
CA SER A 571 3.07 -14.13 -24.76
C SER A 571 1.54 -14.18 -24.68
N ARG A 572 0.91 -15.24 -25.18
CA ARG A 572 -0.54 -15.43 -25.11
C ARG A 572 -0.96 -16.13 -23.81
N PRO A 573 -2.22 -15.94 -23.37
CA PRO A 573 -2.73 -16.66 -22.20
C PRO A 573 -2.70 -18.19 -22.44
N VAL A 574 -2.20 -18.93 -21.45
CA VAL A 574 -2.18 -20.40 -21.46
C VAL A 574 -2.82 -20.91 -20.17
N ASP A 575 -3.82 -21.76 -20.32
CA ASP A 575 -4.44 -22.54 -19.25
C ASP A 575 -3.81 -23.93 -19.21
N VAL A 576 -3.59 -24.48 -18.03
CA VAL A 576 -3.01 -25.81 -17.83
C VAL A 576 -3.80 -26.59 -16.78
N SER A 577 -3.84 -27.93 -16.92
CA SER A 577 -4.51 -28.81 -15.95
C SER A 577 -3.85 -28.78 -14.57
N SER A 578 -2.54 -28.57 -14.51
CA SER A 578 -1.77 -28.47 -13.26
C SER A 578 -0.40 -27.84 -13.53
N SER A 579 0.26 -27.39 -12.47
CA SER A 579 1.68 -26.95 -12.51
C SER A 579 2.43 -27.60 -11.36
N SER A 580 3.70 -27.95 -11.63
CA SER A 580 4.61 -28.50 -10.62
C SER A 580 5.08 -27.38 -9.68
N SER A 581 5.11 -27.66 -8.39
CA SER A 581 5.71 -26.80 -7.36
C SER A 581 7.20 -27.05 -7.14
N THR A 582 7.80 -27.99 -7.88
CA THR A 582 9.22 -28.35 -7.75
C THR A 582 10.11 -27.19 -8.21
N PRO A 583 11.18 -26.83 -7.48
CA PRO A 583 12.14 -25.83 -7.91
C PRO A 583 12.72 -26.12 -9.30
N GLY A 584 12.81 -25.07 -10.15
CA GLY A 584 13.28 -25.20 -11.53
C GLY A 584 12.18 -25.24 -12.58
N PHE A 585 10.90 -25.29 -12.17
CA PHE A 585 9.75 -25.06 -13.04
C PHE A 585 9.17 -23.68 -12.83
N THR A 586 8.69 -23.07 -13.92
CA THR A 586 8.03 -21.76 -13.91
C THR A 586 6.52 -21.94 -14.10
N ASN A 587 5.75 -20.86 -14.09
CA ASN A 587 4.31 -20.90 -14.32
C ASN A 587 3.96 -21.27 -15.76
N ALA A 588 2.68 -21.44 -16.08
CA ALA A 588 2.20 -21.81 -17.42
C ALA A 588 2.65 -20.83 -18.53
N GLN A 589 2.95 -19.57 -18.20
CA GLN A 589 3.37 -18.58 -19.17
C GLN A 589 4.74 -18.88 -19.81
N SER A 590 5.58 -19.68 -19.17
CA SER A 590 6.85 -20.15 -19.75
C SER A 590 6.69 -21.12 -20.94
N LEU A 591 5.48 -21.60 -21.17
CA LEU A 591 5.15 -22.38 -22.36
C LEU A 591 5.21 -21.56 -23.66
N VAL A 592 5.10 -20.25 -23.56
CA VAL A 592 4.91 -19.31 -24.70
C VAL A 592 5.70 -18.00 -24.52
N ASP A 593 6.78 -18.00 -23.73
CA ASP A 593 7.60 -16.81 -23.48
C ASP A 593 8.68 -16.58 -24.54
N GLY A 594 8.93 -17.57 -25.36
CA GLY A 594 9.95 -17.58 -26.41
C GLY A 594 11.37 -17.84 -25.90
N ASP A 595 11.51 -18.35 -24.65
CA ASP A 595 12.79 -18.70 -24.03
C ASP A 595 12.85 -20.20 -23.73
N THR A 596 13.55 -20.95 -24.53
CA THR A 596 13.73 -22.41 -24.37
C THR A 596 14.57 -22.80 -23.12
N ALA A 597 15.12 -21.83 -22.40
CA ALA A 597 15.80 -22.05 -21.13
C ALA A 597 14.80 -22.17 -19.96
N THR A 598 13.62 -21.58 -20.07
CA THR A 598 12.52 -21.77 -19.13
C THR A 598 11.77 -23.07 -19.43
N GLN A 599 11.00 -23.56 -18.45
CA GLN A 599 10.19 -24.77 -18.66
C GLN A 599 9.00 -24.83 -17.70
N TRP A 600 7.89 -25.31 -18.22
CA TRP A 600 6.73 -25.69 -17.42
C TRP A 600 6.76 -27.18 -17.11
N GLY A 601 6.33 -27.56 -15.89
CA GLY A 601 6.12 -28.94 -15.51
C GLY A 601 4.71 -29.15 -14.97
N SER A 602 4.08 -30.31 -15.34
CA SER A 602 2.78 -30.69 -14.78
C SER A 602 2.91 -31.46 -13.46
N ALA A 603 1.79 -31.74 -12.81
CA ALA A 603 1.71 -32.79 -11.80
C ALA A 603 2.16 -34.17 -12.39
N PRO A 604 2.68 -35.11 -11.56
CA PRO A 604 3.19 -36.40 -12.03
C PRO A 604 2.05 -37.40 -12.31
N LEU A 605 1.12 -37.02 -13.16
CA LEU A 605 -0.07 -37.78 -13.58
C LEU A 605 -0.18 -37.77 -15.10
N ASP A 606 -0.72 -38.84 -15.68
CA ASP A 606 -1.15 -38.87 -17.08
C ASP A 606 -2.46 -38.09 -17.28
N GLY A 607 -2.82 -37.80 -18.52
CA GLY A 607 -4.05 -37.07 -18.85
C GLY A 607 -3.99 -35.57 -18.57
N GLN A 608 -2.81 -35.00 -18.54
CA GLN A 608 -2.64 -33.54 -18.40
C GLN A 608 -2.93 -32.83 -19.72
N TRP A 609 -3.14 -31.50 -19.65
CA TRP A 609 -3.39 -30.70 -20.84
C TRP A 609 -2.93 -29.26 -20.68
N LEU A 610 -2.72 -28.61 -21.81
CA LEU A 610 -2.59 -27.16 -21.94
C LEU A 610 -3.56 -26.64 -23.02
N ILE A 611 -3.99 -25.40 -22.88
CA ILE A 611 -4.79 -24.68 -23.87
C ILE A 611 -4.23 -23.27 -24.03
N CYS A 612 -3.77 -22.94 -25.24
CA CYS A 612 -3.28 -21.61 -25.58
C CYS A 612 -4.37 -20.82 -26.31
N SER A 613 -4.68 -19.61 -25.85
CA SER A 613 -5.59 -18.66 -26.52
C SER A 613 -4.83 -17.76 -27.47
N LEU A 614 -5.12 -17.83 -28.76
CA LEU A 614 -4.52 -16.99 -29.79
C LEU A 614 -5.14 -15.59 -29.89
N ALA A 615 -6.16 -15.28 -29.06
CA ALA A 615 -6.94 -14.05 -29.01
C ALA A 615 -7.80 -13.73 -30.24
N GLN A 616 -7.61 -14.40 -31.35
CA GLN A 616 -8.44 -14.34 -32.55
C GLN A 616 -8.28 -15.62 -33.37
N ASN A 617 -9.15 -15.83 -34.38
CA ASN A 617 -9.04 -16.97 -35.26
C ASN A 617 -7.83 -16.87 -36.20
N PHE A 618 -7.05 -17.95 -36.23
CA PHE A 618 -5.97 -18.14 -37.23
C PHE A 618 -6.23 -19.40 -38.05
N PHE A 619 -5.82 -19.36 -39.29
CA PHE A 619 -5.63 -20.57 -40.10
C PHE A 619 -4.29 -21.17 -39.70
N VAL A 620 -4.35 -22.10 -38.73
CA VAL A 620 -3.16 -22.71 -38.11
C VAL A 620 -2.58 -23.73 -39.10
N ARG A 621 -1.29 -23.61 -39.39
CA ARG A 621 -0.56 -24.48 -40.32
C ARG A 621 0.40 -25.39 -39.62
N LYS A 622 1.06 -24.93 -38.56
CA LYS A 622 2.10 -25.61 -37.85
C LYS A 622 2.03 -25.36 -36.35
N VAL A 623 2.28 -26.39 -35.54
CA VAL A 623 2.53 -26.30 -34.11
C VAL A 623 3.88 -26.94 -33.80
N VAL A 624 4.67 -26.34 -32.92
CA VAL A 624 5.93 -26.87 -32.45
C VAL A 624 5.88 -27.01 -30.94
N VAL A 625 6.27 -28.20 -30.46
CA VAL A 625 6.39 -28.50 -29.04
C VAL A 625 7.82 -28.83 -28.73
N ARG A 626 8.46 -28.04 -27.85
CA ARG A 626 9.83 -28.33 -27.37
C ARG A 626 9.72 -28.97 -26.01
N TRP A 627 10.00 -30.27 -25.98
CA TRP A 627 9.90 -31.08 -24.78
C TRP A 627 11.12 -30.89 -23.86
N GLY A 628 10.90 -31.04 -22.56
CA GLY A 628 11.95 -31.23 -21.58
C GLY A 628 12.31 -32.68 -21.38
N SER A 629 12.88 -33.02 -20.23
CA SER A 629 13.40 -34.37 -19.96
C SER A 629 12.31 -35.45 -19.82
N ASN A 630 11.07 -35.08 -19.43
CA ASN A 630 9.94 -36.02 -19.38
C ASN A 630 8.82 -35.53 -20.33
N TYR A 631 8.74 -36.14 -21.45
CA TYR A 631 7.84 -35.79 -22.55
C TYR A 631 6.62 -36.70 -22.62
N ALA A 632 5.65 -36.36 -23.49
CA ALA A 632 4.52 -37.20 -23.79
C ALA A 632 4.84 -38.23 -24.86
N THR A 633 4.70 -39.54 -24.54
CA THR A 633 4.73 -40.63 -25.51
C THR A 633 3.39 -40.78 -26.24
N ALA A 634 2.28 -40.39 -25.61
CA ALA A 634 0.98 -40.24 -26.27
C ALA A 634 0.40 -38.86 -26.01
N TRP A 635 -0.04 -38.20 -27.07
CA TRP A 635 -0.65 -36.88 -27.03
C TRP A 635 -1.67 -36.65 -28.16
N ARG A 636 -2.56 -35.68 -27.96
CA ARG A 636 -3.55 -35.20 -28.93
C ARG A 636 -3.52 -33.70 -29.03
N LEU A 637 -3.50 -33.18 -30.28
CA LEU A 637 -3.62 -31.77 -30.60
C LEU A 637 -5.04 -31.47 -31.08
N GLY A 638 -5.67 -30.47 -30.48
CA GLY A 638 -7.01 -29.98 -30.84
C GLY A 638 -7.01 -28.50 -31.13
N LEU A 639 -7.89 -28.06 -32.00
CA LEU A 639 -8.18 -26.66 -32.27
C LEU A 639 -9.66 -26.35 -32.04
N SER A 640 -9.94 -25.14 -31.56
CA SER A 640 -11.29 -24.63 -31.37
C SER A 640 -11.39 -23.17 -31.82
N PRO A 641 -12.45 -22.78 -32.53
CA PRO A 641 -12.71 -21.37 -32.84
C PRO A 641 -13.32 -20.60 -31.67
N ASP A 642 -13.97 -21.25 -30.73
CA ASP A 642 -14.87 -20.65 -29.71
C ASP A 642 -14.73 -21.22 -28.29
N TYR A 643 -13.71 -22.06 -28.02
CA TYR A 643 -13.44 -22.78 -26.77
C TYR A 643 -14.46 -23.89 -26.46
N SER A 644 -15.59 -23.97 -27.15
CA SER A 644 -16.66 -24.94 -26.89
C SER A 644 -16.63 -26.10 -27.88
N THR A 645 -16.30 -25.83 -29.16
CA THR A 645 -16.27 -26.81 -30.24
C THR A 645 -14.83 -27.18 -30.58
N TRP A 646 -14.41 -28.40 -30.23
CA TRP A 646 -13.04 -28.87 -30.46
C TRP A 646 -12.94 -29.86 -31.60
N THR A 647 -11.99 -29.62 -32.49
CA THR A 647 -11.60 -30.54 -33.55
C THR A 647 -10.23 -31.12 -33.25
N GLN A 648 -10.13 -32.43 -33.06
CA GLN A 648 -8.81 -33.10 -32.94
C GLN A 648 -8.15 -33.13 -34.31
N VAL A 649 -6.96 -32.57 -34.44
CA VAL A 649 -6.24 -32.45 -35.72
C VAL A 649 -5.05 -33.39 -35.85
N ARG A 650 -4.45 -33.80 -34.77
CA ARG A 650 -3.35 -34.79 -34.74
C ARG A 650 -3.36 -35.54 -33.41
N SER A 651 -2.81 -36.75 -33.46
CA SER A 651 -2.47 -37.54 -32.26
C SER A 651 -1.30 -38.51 -32.55
N THR A 652 -0.65 -38.95 -31.50
CA THR A 652 0.37 -39.99 -31.55
C THR A 652 0.33 -40.82 -30.29
N SER A 653 0.77 -42.11 -30.42
CA SER A 653 1.08 -43.00 -29.31
C SER A 653 2.57 -43.41 -29.29
N GLY A 654 3.43 -42.74 -30.08
CA GLY A 654 4.84 -42.98 -30.19
C GLY A 654 5.67 -41.69 -30.17
N GLY A 655 5.38 -40.77 -29.25
CA GLY A 655 6.17 -39.55 -29.06
C GLY A 655 7.58 -39.87 -28.59
N ALA A 656 8.58 -39.18 -29.16
CA ALA A 656 10.01 -39.44 -28.91
C ALA A 656 10.71 -38.29 -28.13
N GLY A 657 9.97 -37.27 -27.68
CA GLY A 657 10.56 -36.10 -27.01
C GLY A 657 11.34 -35.19 -27.97
N GLY A 658 12.22 -34.36 -27.39
CA GLY A 658 13.01 -33.38 -28.16
C GLY A 658 12.15 -32.25 -28.74
N THR A 659 12.19 -32.03 -30.03
CA THR A 659 11.32 -31.09 -30.72
C THR A 659 10.34 -31.83 -31.60
N THR A 660 9.06 -31.68 -31.31
CA THR A 660 7.97 -32.21 -32.14
C THR A 660 7.44 -31.11 -33.05
N VAL A 661 7.52 -31.29 -34.36
CA VAL A 661 6.95 -30.36 -35.35
C VAL A 661 5.71 -31.01 -35.94
N ILE A 662 4.56 -30.35 -35.84
CA ILE A 662 3.29 -30.82 -36.34
C ILE A 662 2.89 -29.90 -37.50
N ASP A 663 3.20 -30.32 -38.71
CA ASP A 663 2.93 -29.56 -39.93
C ASP A 663 1.59 -29.92 -40.59
N SER A 664 1.20 -29.14 -41.61
CA SER A 664 0.02 -29.38 -42.47
C SER A 664 -1.28 -29.54 -41.68
N ILE A 665 -1.43 -28.80 -40.61
CA ILE A 665 -2.64 -28.78 -39.79
C ILE A 665 -3.82 -28.25 -40.61
N ASN A 666 -3.68 -27.06 -41.25
CA ASN A 666 -4.61 -26.45 -42.17
C ASN A 666 -6.04 -26.33 -41.61
N GLN A 667 -6.15 -25.92 -40.34
CA GLN A 667 -7.43 -25.80 -39.62
C GLN A 667 -7.54 -24.45 -38.93
N ASN A 668 -8.77 -23.94 -38.84
CA ASN A 668 -9.07 -22.70 -38.13
C ASN A 668 -9.15 -22.92 -36.61
N GLY A 669 -8.63 -21.98 -35.84
CA GLY A 669 -8.76 -21.98 -34.40
C GLY A 669 -8.33 -20.66 -33.75
N ALA A 670 -9.05 -20.28 -32.73
CA ALA A 670 -8.67 -19.22 -31.78
C ALA A 670 -8.02 -19.81 -30.53
N TYR A 671 -8.20 -21.12 -30.31
CA TYR A 671 -7.63 -21.87 -29.20
C TYR A 671 -6.95 -23.13 -29.72
N VAL A 672 -5.80 -23.44 -29.13
CA VAL A 672 -5.01 -24.66 -29.46
C VAL A 672 -4.80 -25.43 -28.15
N SER A 673 -5.26 -26.68 -28.12
CA SER A 673 -5.09 -27.58 -26.98
C SER A 673 -4.08 -28.68 -27.26
N LEU A 674 -3.27 -29.03 -26.29
CA LEU A 674 -2.44 -30.24 -26.31
C LEU A 674 -2.79 -31.08 -25.10
N SER A 675 -3.43 -32.23 -25.35
CA SER A 675 -3.68 -33.25 -24.32
C SER A 675 -2.48 -34.20 -24.23
N LEU A 676 -2.01 -34.46 -23.03
CA LEU A 676 -0.81 -35.23 -22.70
C LEU A 676 -1.26 -36.53 -22.04
N ASP A 677 -1.41 -37.59 -22.86
CA ASP A 677 -2.13 -38.79 -22.44
C ASP A 677 -1.23 -39.80 -21.71
N ALA A 678 0.05 -39.93 -22.07
CA ALA A 678 1.00 -40.83 -21.42
C ALA A 678 2.39 -40.22 -21.34
N ARG A 679 3.07 -40.35 -20.20
CA ARG A 679 4.44 -39.90 -19.95
C ARG A 679 5.50 -40.86 -20.39
N ALA A 680 6.69 -40.36 -20.70
CA ALA A 680 7.87 -41.23 -20.97
C ALA A 680 8.42 -41.87 -19.67
N SER A 681 8.21 -41.23 -18.53
CA SER A 681 8.60 -41.74 -17.20
C SER A 681 7.54 -41.39 -16.16
N ASN A 682 7.28 -42.31 -15.22
CA ASN A 682 6.35 -42.13 -14.12
C ASN A 682 6.95 -41.36 -12.93
N THR A 683 8.23 -40.97 -12.98
CA THR A 683 8.95 -40.32 -11.87
C THR A 683 8.68 -38.83 -11.75
N SER A 684 8.21 -38.18 -12.83
CA SER A 684 7.93 -36.73 -12.85
C SER A 684 6.70 -36.42 -13.70
N GLY A 685 6.19 -35.20 -13.66
CA GLY A 685 5.17 -34.69 -14.57
C GLY A 685 5.71 -34.48 -15.99
N PHE A 686 4.85 -34.12 -16.92
CA PHE A 686 5.27 -33.68 -18.25
C PHE A 686 6.09 -32.39 -18.14
N ILE A 687 7.08 -32.24 -19.00
CA ILE A 687 7.94 -31.06 -19.05
C ILE A 687 7.96 -30.53 -20.48
N ILE A 688 7.55 -29.28 -20.64
CA ILE A 688 7.56 -28.54 -21.92
C ILE A 688 8.34 -27.25 -21.72
N ARG A 689 9.25 -26.98 -22.65
CA ARG A 689 10.07 -25.77 -22.70
C ARG A 689 9.42 -24.67 -23.51
N GLU A 690 8.75 -25.03 -24.61
CA GLU A 690 8.10 -24.06 -25.48
C GLU A 690 6.97 -24.70 -26.27
N PHE A 691 5.90 -23.93 -26.48
CA PHE A 691 4.74 -24.28 -27.29
C PHE A 691 4.48 -23.18 -28.29
N GLU A 692 4.78 -23.41 -29.56
CA GLU A 692 4.74 -22.42 -30.65
C GLU A 692 3.62 -22.75 -31.62
N VAL A 693 2.90 -21.74 -32.08
CA VAL A 693 1.81 -21.88 -33.06
C VAL A 693 2.02 -20.95 -34.24
N TYR A 694 2.00 -21.47 -35.46
CA TYR A 694 2.21 -20.73 -36.69
C TYR A 694 0.99 -20.80 -37.60
N GLY A 695 0.57 -19.64 -38.13
CA GLY A 695 -0.60 -19.55 -38.96
C GLY A 695 -0.86 -18.12 -39.43
N THR A 696 -1.77 -18.00 -40.41
CA THR A 696 -2.20 -16.70 -40.89
C THR A 696 -3.44 -16.23 -40.14
N PRO A 697 -3.54 -14.95 -39.76
CA PRO A 697 -4.79 -14.43 -39.23
C PRO A 697 -5.92 -14.77 -40.23
N GLN A 698 -6.97 -15.39 -39.67
CA GLN A 698 -8.22 -15.30 -40.38
C GLN A 698 -8.71 -13.88 -40.19
N THR A 699 -8.49 -13.01 -41.11
CA THR A 699 -9.50 -12.01 -41.33
C THR A 699 -10.82 -12.78 -41.45
N LEU A 700 -11.72 -12.67 -40.46
CA LEU A 700 -13.11 -12.77 -40.80
C LEU A 700 -13.17 -12.06 -42.14
N SER A 701 -13.63 -12.73 -43.22
CA SER A 701 -14.01 -12.01 -44.43
C SER A 701 -14.96 -10.90 -43.98
N ALA A 702 -14.40 -9.81 -43.45
CA ALA A 702 -14.87 -8.53 -43.84
C ALA A 702 -14.67 -8.59 -45.34
N GLY A 703 -15.66 -8.96 -45.98
CA GLY A 703 -15.84 -8.57 -47.40
C GLY A 703 -15.31 -7.17 -47.38
N VAL A 704 -14.38 -6.88 -48.26
CA VAL A 704 -13.75 -5.60 -48.54
C VAL A 704 -14.48 -4.49 -47.81
N PRO A 705 -13.85 -3.51 -47.09
CA PRO A 705 -14.57 -2.35 -46.60
C PRO A 705 -15.03 -1.59 -47.83
N GLY A 706 -16.01 -2.09 -48.47
CA GLY A 706 -16.77 -1.72 -49.58
C GLY A 706 -18.18 -2.02 -49.19
N THR A 707 -18.85 -1.03 -48.55
CA THR A 707 -20.30 -0.88 -48.59
C THR A 707 -21.16 -1.97 -47.93
N GLY A 708 -20.70 -2.81 -47.06
CA GLY A 708 -21.54 -3.76 -46.31
C GLY A 708 -22.00 -3.18 -44.97
N MET A 709 -23.27 -2.73 -44.87
CA MET A 709 -23.93 -2.47 -43.58
C MET A 709 -23.98 -3.75 -42.77
N PRO A 710 -23.81 -3.69 -41.41
CA PRO A 710 -24.06 -4.83 -40.55
C PRO A 710 -25.47 -5.38 -40.79
N ASP A 711 -25.63 -6.69 -40.82
CA ASP A 711 -26.93 -7.33 -41.07
C ASP A 711 -27.75 -7.53 -39.79
N HIS A 712 -27.12 -7.37 -38.62
CA HIS A 712 -27.75 -7.46 -37.31
C HIS A 712 -27.07 -6.56 -36.27
N TYR A 713 -27.78 -6.28 -35.15
CA TYR A 713 -27.22 -5.62 -34.01
C TYR A 713 -26.26 -6.57 -33.28
N ALA A 714 -25.09 -6.07 -32.85
CA ALA A 714 -24.14 -6.83 -32.07
C ALA A 714 -23.38 -5.94 -31.12
N LEU A 715 -23.16 -6.42 -29.89
CA LEU A 715 -22.20 -5.89 -28.97
C LEU A 715 -21.00 -6.88 -28.88
N LEU A 716 -19.85 -6.43 -29.32
CA LEU A 716 -18.65 -7.27 -29.42
C LEU A 716 -17.83 -7.22 -28.13
N GLN A 717 -17.09 -8.30 -27.84
CA GLN A 717 -16.24 -8.36 -26.68
C GLN A 717 -15.25 -7.20 -26.67
N ASN A 718 -15.16 -6.50 -25.52
CA ASN A 718 -14.19 -5.42 -25.35
C ASN A 718 -12.75 -5.91 -25.41
N TYR A 719 -11.88 -5.08 -25.90
CA TYR A 719 -10.45 -5.39 -25.98
C TYR A 719 -9.60 -4.18 -25.56
N PRO A 720 -8.58 -4.43 -24.70
CA PRO A 720 -8.29 -5.66 -23.97
C PRO A 720 -9.36 -6.01 -22.91
N ASN A 721 -9.45 -7.29 -22.51
CA ASN A 721 -10.22 -7.78 -21.38
C ASN A 721 -9.53 -9.04 -20.81
N PRO A 722 -8.94 -9.03 -19.59
CA PRO A 722 -8.90 -7.89 -18.67
C PRO A 722 -8.13 -6.66 -19.17
N PHE A 723 -8.37 -5.48 -18.58
CA PHE A 723 -7.75 -4.22 -19.02
C PHE A 723 -7.33 -3.29 -17.87
N ASN A 724 -6.37 -2.40 -18.17
CA ASN A 724 -5.85 -1.38 -17.26
C ASN A 724 -5.32 -0.16 -18.07
N PRO A 725 -5.76 1.08 -17.86
CA PRO A 725 -7.05 1.47 -17.27
C PRO A 725 -8.16 1.57 -18.34
N SER A 726 -7.89 1.28 -19.62
CA SER A 726 -8.82 1.52 -20.72
C SER A 726 -9.07 0.30 -21.59
N THR A 727 -10.29 0.22 -22.12
CA THR A 727 -10.70 -0.80 -23.09
C THR A 727 -11.58 -0.20 -24.18
N THR A 728 -11.55 -0.79 -25.36
CA THR A 728 -12.43 -0.44 -26.48
C THR A 728 -13.59 -1.42 -26.56
N ILE A 729 -14.80 -0.88 -26.65
CA ILE A 729 -16.06 -1.62 -26.80
C ILE A 729 -16.58 -1.35 -28.22
N SER A 730 -16.63 -2.38 -29.04
CA SER A 730 -17.13 -2.29 -30.42
C SER A 730 -18.56 -2.83 -30.51
N PHE A 731 -19.36 -2.23 -31.39
CA PHE A 731 -20.72 -2.66 -31.63
C PHE A 731 -21.17 -2.38 -33.07
N ALA A 732 -22.19 -3.06 -33.52
CA ALA A 732 -22.70 -3.00 -34.89
C ALA A 732 -24.19 -2.61 -34.93
N LEU A 733 -24.54 -1.74 -35.86
CA LEU A 733 -25.91 -1.25 -36.10
C LEU A 733 -26.33 -1.54 -37.57
N PRO A 734 -27.33 -2.39 -37.80
CA PRO A 734 -27.77 -2.71 -39.17
C PRO A 734 -28.53 -1.57 -39.83
N VAL A 735 -29.11 -0.68 -39.05
CA VAL A 735 -29.86 0.49 -39.49
C VAL A 735 -29.59 1.67 -38.57
N ARG A 736 -29.87 2.89 -39.00
CA ARG A 736 -29.84 4.07 -38.12
C ARG A 736 -30.68 3.81 -36.88
N SER A 737 -30.10 3.99 -35.72
CA SER A 737 -30.67 3.54 -34.45
C SER A 737 -30.36 4.50 -33.30
N ARG A 738 -31.29 4.59 -32.37
CA ARG A 738 -31.02 5.20 -31.06
C ARG A 738 -30.33 4.15 -30.21
N VAL A 739 -29.12 4.48 -29.72
CA VAL A 739 -28.24 3.55 -29.01
C VAL A 739 -27.87 4.11 -27.65
N THR A 740 -27.86 3.23 -26.64
CA THR A 740 -27.26 3.49 -25.33
C THR A 740 -26.27 2.37 -25.01
N VAL A 741 -25.03 2.76 -24.71
CA VAL A 741 -23.99 1.83 -24.19
C VAL A 741 -23.58 2.29 -22.81
N SER A 742 -23.88 1.48 -21.80
CA SER A 742 -23.67 1.81 -20.40
C SER A 742 -22.89 0.72 -19.67
N ILE A 743 -22.11 1.13 -18.67
CA ILE A 743 -21.33 0.25 -17.79
C ILE A 743 -21.97 0.19 -16.41
N TYR A 744 -22.05 -1.02 -15.87
CA TYR A 744 -22.64 -1.31 -14.56
C TYR A 744 -21.66 -2.07 -13.67
N ASN A 745 -21.71 -1.82 -12.35
CA ASN A 745 -20.99 -2.62 -11.35
C ASN A 745 -21.80 -3.90 -10.99
N LEU A 746 -21.23 -4.74 -10.11
CA LEU A 746 -21.88 -5.98 -9.63
C LEU A 746 -23.22 -5.74 -8.89
N LEU A 747 -23.45 -4.53 -8.36
CA LEU A 747 -24.68 -4.14 -7.69
C LEU A 747 -25.74 -3.62 -8.65
N GLY A 748 -25.47 -3.63 -9.98
CA GLY A 748 -26.39 -3.12 -10.99
C GLY A 748 -26.45 -1.58 -11.09
N GLN A 749 -25.56 -0.85 -10.41
CA GLN A 749 -25.47 0.59 -10.49
C GLN A 749 -24.70 0.99 -11.74
N ARG A 750 -25.22 1.97 -12.51
CA ARG A 750 -24.56 2.52 -13.69
C ARG A 750 -23.38 3.38 -13.26
N VAL A 751 -22.16 2.98 -13.70
CA VAL A 751 -20.89 3.67 -13.36
C VAL A 751 -20.39 4.54 -14.52
N ALA A 752 -20.83 4.28 -15.74
CA ALA A 752 -20.54 5.13 -16.89
C ALA A 752 -21.62 4.97 -17.98
N GLU A 753 -21.84 6.02 -18.77
CA GLU A 753 -22.58 6.00 -20.01
C GLU A 753 -21.63 6.43 -21.12
N LEU A 754 -21.36 5.52 -22.08
CA LEU A 754 -20.34 5.72 -23.10
C LEU A 754 -20.94 6.26 -24.40
N VAL A 755 -22.16 5.86 -24.69
CA VAL A 755 -22.93 6.29 -25.88
C VAL A 755 -24.36 6.52 -25.45
N SER A 756 -24.96 7.64 -25.87
CA SER A 756 -26.39 7.90 -25.71
C SER A 756 -26.86 8.83 -26.83
N GLY A 757 -27.57 8.30 -27.81
CA GLY A 757 -28.05 9.11 -28.95
C GLY A 757 -28.39 8.31 -30.19
N GLU A 758 -28.74 9.02 -31.26
CA GLU A 758 -28.93 8.43 -32.57
C GLU A 758 -27.59 8.26 -33.31
N MET A 759 -27.38 7.11 -33.91
CA MET A 759 -26.20 6.76 -34.70
C MET A 759 -26.61 6.15 -36.04
N GLU A 760 -25.84 6.44 -37.07
CA GLU A 760 -26.04 5.85 -38.41
C GLU A 760 -25.72 4.35 -38.37
N ALA A 761 -26.24 3.63 -39.36
CA ALA A 761 -25.90 2.22 -39.58
C ALA A 761 -24.39 2.07 -39.78
N GLY A 762 -23.79 1.02 -39.24
CA GLY A 762 -22.35 0.76 -39.36
C GLY A 762 -21.73 0.11 -38.13
N PHE A 763 -20.42 -0.06 -38.19
CA PHE A 763 -19.62 -0.51 -37.06
C PHE A 763 -19.12 0.70 -36.26
N HIS A 764 -19.28 0.65 -34.95
CA HIS A 764 -18.95 1.74 -34.04
C HIS A 764 -18.05 1.23 -32.90
N ALA A 765 -17.32 2.13 -32.25
CA ALA A 765 -16.50 1.82 -31.10
C ALA A 765 -16.56 2.96 -30.08
N ALA A 766 -16.59 2.60 -28.80
CA ALA A 766 -16.50 3.50 -27.65
C ALA A 766 -15.36 3.08 -26.73
N VAL A 767 -14.62 4.02 -26.21
CA VAL A 767 -13.53 3.75 -25.26
C VAL A 767 -14.01 4.01 -23.85
N TRP A 768 -13.83 3.04 -22.96
CA TRP A 768 -14.05 3.21 -21.54
C TRP A 768 -12.72 3.32 -20.80
N HIS A 769 -12.53 4.44 -20.10
CA HIS A 769 -11.45 4.64 -19.15
C HIS A 769 -11.99 4.36 -17.75
N ALA A 770 -11.64 3.22 -17.18
CA ALA A 770 -12.12 2.85 -15.87
C ALA A 770 -11.45 3.71 -14.78
N GLY A 771 -12.15 4.74 -14.30
CA GLY A 771 -11.83 5.43 -13.05
C GLY A 771 -12.16 4.60 -11.79
N ALA A 772 -12.67 3.37 -11.97
CA ALA A 772 -13.22 2.48 -10.96
C ALA A 772 -12.18 1.47 -10.46
N ALA A 773 -12.45 0.85 -9.29
CA ALA A 773 -11.60 -0.17 -8.67
C ALA A 773 -11.47 -1.43 -9.55
N SER A 774 -10.40 -2.22 -9.33
CA SER A 774 -10.28 -3.56 -9.92
C SER A 774 -11.51 -4.41 -9.60
N GLY A 775 -12.02 -5.14 -10.59
CA GLY A 775 -13.23 -5.94 -10.40
C GLY A 775 -13.97 -6.28 -11.69
N VAL A 776 -15.11 -6.92 -11.53
CA VAL A 776 -16.01 -7.30 -12.62
C VAL A 776 -17.05 -6.21 -12.84
N TYR A 777 -17.24 -5.83 -14.10
CA TYR A 777 -18.24 -4.88 -14.56
C TYR A 777 -19.03 -5.51 -15.72
N PHE A 778 -20.17 -4.92 -16.06
CA PHE A 778 -21.00 -5.33 -17.19
C PHE A 778 -21.22 -4.14 -18.14
N CYS A 779 -20.94 -4.35 -19.42
CA CYS A 779 -21.33 -3.42 -20.46
C CYS A 779 -22.68 -3.88 -21.05
N ARG A 780 -23.63 -2.98 -21.10
CA ARG A 780 -24.95 -3.22 -21.70
C ARG A 780 -25.18 -2.25 -22.83
N MET A 781 -25.51 -2.80 -24.01
CA MET A 781 -25.96 -2.05 -25.16
C MET A 781 -27.46 -2.23 -25.31
N GLU A 782 -28.15 -1.13 -25.51
CA GLU A 782 -29.55 -1.07 -25.92
C GLU A 782 -29.64 -0.30 -27.24
N ALA A 783 -30.34 -0.83 -28.23
CA ALA A 783 -30.51 -0.19 -29.53
C ALA A 783 -31.91 -0.38 -30.06
N ALA A 784 -32.46 0.67 -30.67
CA ALA A 784 -33.77 0.66 -31.34
C ALA A 784 -33.66 1.39 -32.66
N ALA A 785 -34.20 0.81 -33.74
CA ALA A 785 -34.20 1.43 -35.07
C ALA A 785 -34.94 2.77 -35.04
N ALA A 786 -34.34 3.82 -35.60
CA ALA A 786 -34.95 5.13 -35.72
C ALA A 786 -36.21 5.06 -36.65
N GLY A 787 -37.37 5.40 -36.08
CA GLY A 787 -38.63 5.40 -36.87
C GLY A 787 -39.44 4.09 -36.87
N ALA A 788 -39.02 3.04 -36.16
CA ALA A 788 -39.75 1.79 -36.00
C ALA A 788 -39.96 1.43 -34.51
N PRO A 789 -41.04 1.80 -33.84
CA PRO A 789 -41.31 1.41 -32.48
C PRO A 789 -41.68 -0.08 -32.45
N GLY A 790 -40.82 -0.95 -31.87
CA GLY A 790 -41.23 -2.33 -31.60
C GLY A 790 -40.13 -3.39 -31.43
N ARG A 791 -38.93 -3.19 -31.91
CA ARG A 791 -37.82 -4.12 -31.66
C ARG A 791 -36.67 -3.40 -30.95
N GLN A 792 -36.56 -3.61 -29.64
CA GLN A 792 -35.39 -3.20 -28.87
C GLN A 792 -34.40 -4.35 -28.85
N PHE A 793 -33.16 -4.07 -29.28
CA PHE A 793 -32.04 -4.97 -29.10
C PHE A 793 -31.42 -4.66 -27.75
N GLN A 794 -31.09 -5.69 -27.01
CA GLN A 794 -30.33 -5.58 -25.75
C GLN A 794 -29.34 -6.70 -25.69
N GLN A 795 -28.10 -6.35 -25.40
CA GLN A 795 -27.04 -7.33 -25.15
C GLN A 795 -26.15 -6.83 -23.99
N THR A 796 -25.66 -7.77 -23.16
CA THR A 796 -24.78 -7.48 -22.03
C THR A 796 -23.55 -8.37 -22.12
N MET A 797 -22.38 -7.80 -21.84
CA MET A 797 -21.12 -8.52 -21.77
C MET A 797 -20.34 -8.18 -20.50
N LYS A 798 -19.47 -9.10 -20.07
CA LYS A 798 -18.63 -8.99 -18.88
C LYS A 798 -17.32 -8.28 -19.21
N LEU A 799 -16.93 -7.33 -18.35
CA LEU A 799 -15.68 -6.61 -18.38
C LEU A 799 -14.86 -6.91 -17.11
N ILE A 800 -13.54 -6.99 -17.20
CA ILE A 800 -12.66 -7.21 -16.05
C ILE A 800 -11.62 -6.09 -16.02
N VAL A 801 -11.67 -5.28 -14.96
CA VAL A 801 -10.68 -4.22 -14.68
C VAL A 801 -9.60 -4.79 -13.75
N LEU A 802 -8.33 -4.65 -14.14
CA LEU A 802 -7.16 -4.94 -13.31
C LEU A 802 -6.38 -3.63 -13.13
N ARG A 803 -6.13 -3.21 -11.89
CA ARG A 803 -5.25 -2.09 -11.56
C ARG A 803 -3.96 -2.60 -10.94
#